data_82222070299a2a4de3c8f82dbadea41e
#
_entry.id   82222070299a2a4de3c8f82dbadea41e
#
_cell.length_a   1.000
_cell.length_b   1.000
_cell.length_c   1.000
_cell.angle_alpha   90.00
_cell.angle_beta   90.00
_cell.angle_gamma   90.00
#
_symmetry.space_group_name_H-M   'P 1'
#
loop_
_entity.id
_entity.type
_entity.pdbx_description
1 polymer ?
#
loop_
_entity_poly.entity_id
_entity_poly.type
_entity_poly.pdbx_seq_one_letter_code
_entity_poly.pdbx_strand_id
1 'polypeptide(L)'
;MAPHASAAATAATPALRFPHPSSAVGLASPPLAGGCGGFRVQFHPSRRGRGVQGRREGGSHVARVGGLLGGVFGGGGRDDGEATRKKYADTVARINAMEPEVSALSDADLRARTAALQERARAGESLDSLLPEAFAVVREASKRVLGLRPFDVQLIGGMVLHKGEIAEMKTGEGKTLVAILPAYLNALSGKGVHVVTVNDYLARRDCEWVGQVPRFLGLQVGLIQQNMTPEQRKENYSCDITYVTNSELGFDYLRDNLAMTVDELVLRNFNYCVIDEVDSILIDEARTPLIISGLAEKPSDRYYKAAKIAEAFERDIHYTVDEKQRNVLLTEQGYADAEEILDINDLYDPREQWASYVLNAIKAKELFLKDANYIVRSKEVVIVDEFTGRVMAGRRWSDGLHQAIEAKEGVPIQNETITLASISYQNFFLQFPKLCGMTGTAATESQEFESIYKLKVTVVPTNKPMIRKDDSDVVFRATNGKWRAVLVEISRMNKVGRPVLVGTTSVEQSESLSEQLREAGIPHEVLNAKPENVEREAEIVAQSGRLGAVTIATNMAGRGTDIILGGNAEFMARLKLREILMPRVVNPIDGVIVSKKQMPPRKTWKTNESLFPCELSKETLSSVKDAVEVAVKEWGEKSLTELEAEDRLSYSCEKGPTGDEVIANLRNAFTKIADEYKVYTEEEKKKVITAGGLHVVGTERHESRRIDNQLRGRSGRQGDPGSSRFFLSLEDNIFRIFGGDRIQGLMQAFRVEDLPIESKMLTRALDEAQRKVENYFFDIRKQLFEYDEVLNSQRDRVYAERRRALASDSLESLIVEYAELTMDDILEANIGPETPKENWDLSKLIAKLQQYCYILDDLTPELLESKSSSYEDLQEYLRKRGREAYFQKAEIVEKKAPGLMKEAERFLILSNIDRLWKEHLQALKFVQQAVGLRGYAQRDPLIEYKLEGYNLFLDMMAQIRRNVIYSVYQFKPVVKNQEEEKPQDKKGSKKKVDKGANKLGAAQTA
;
A
#
# COMPACT_ATOMS: atom_id res chain seq x y z
N MET A 1 54.49 -38.45 -13.36
CA MET A 1 55.09 -39.06 -12.19
C MET A 1 54.10 -38.91 -11.03
N ALA A 2 53.28 -39.89 -10.78
CA ALA A 2 52.62 -40.16 -9.51
C ALA A 2 53.65 -40.96 -8.66
N PRO A 3 53.41 -41.30 -7.39
CA PRO A 3 52.19 -41.29 -6.57
C PRO A 3 52.47 -40.83 -5.11
N HIS A 4 51.47 -40.65 -4.26
CA HIS A 4 51.21 -41.47 -3.09
C HIS A 4 49.93 -41.08 -2.32
N ALA A 5 49.20 -42.09 -2.08
CA ALA A 5 48.03 -42.32 -1.35
C ALA A 5 48.22 -42.29 0.16
N SER A 6 47.16 -42.04 0.95
CA SER A 6 46.78 -42.64 2.23
C SER A 6 45.45 -42.05 2.65
N ALA A 7 44.36 -42.78 2.55
CA ALA A 7 43.67 -43.65 3.54
C ALA A 7 42.85 -42.83 4.55
N ALA A 8 41.56 -42.69 4.36
CA ALA A 8 40.42 -43.40 4.96
C ALA A 8 40.20 -43.24 6.45
N ALA A 9 39.09 -42.62 6.82
CA ALA A 9 38.28 -43.09 7.98
C ALA A 9 36.80 -42.64 7.75
N THR A 10 36.01 -43.62 7.42
CA THR A 10 34.54 -43.60 7.41
C THR A 10 33.97 -43.58 8.82
N ALA A 11 33.07 -42.65 9.10
CA ALA A 11 32.17 -42.80 10.23
C ALA A 11 30.74 -42.74 9.69
N ALA A 12 30.06 -43.86 9.77
CA ALA A 12 28.66 -44.10 9.39
C ALA A 12 27.73 -43.51 10.45
N THR A 13 26.73 -42.81 10.04
CA THR A 13 25.54 -42.45 10.82
C THR A 13 24.44 -43.47 10.52
N PRO A 14 23.70 -43.96 11.51
CA PRO A 14 22.64 -44.97 11.28
C PRO A 14 21.32 -44.29 10.88
N ALA A 15 20.74 -44.76 9.79
CA ALA A 15 19.39 -44.47 9.35
C ALA A 15 18.36 -45.10 10.29
N LEU A 16 17.45 -44.27 10.81
CA LEU A 16 16.26 -44.73 11.50
C LEU A 16 15.18 -45.10 10.45
N ARG A 17 14.89 -46.41 10.36
CA ARG A 17 13.75 -46.97 9.63
C ARG A 17 12.53 -46.91 10.52
N PHE A 18 11.43 -46.37 10.03
CA PHE A 18 10.10 -46.54 10.58
C PHE A 18 9.47 -47.81 10.00
N PRO A 19 8.79 -48.66 10.80
CA PRO A 19 8.11 -49.84 10.30
C PRO A 19 6.69 -49.54 9.85
N HIS A 20 6.31 -50.08 8.70
CA HIS A 20 4.93 -50.21 8.24
C HIS A 20 4.22 -51.34 9.04
N PRO A 21 2.95 -51.19 9.38
CA PRO A 21 2.11 -52.35 9.70
C PRO A 21 1.23 -52.71 8.50
N SER A 22 1.51 -53.86 7.93
CA SER A 22 0.53 -54.67 7.16
C SER A 22 -0.16 -55.61 8.09
N SER A 23 -1.48 -55.67 8.01
CA SER A 23 -2.26 -56.90 7.85
C SER A 23 -3.69 -56.76 8.35
N ALA A 24 -4.56 -57.15 7.50
CA ALA A 24 -5.98 -57.30 7.67
C ALA A 24 -6.35 -58.36 8.73
N VAL A 25 -7.37 -58.08 9.52
CA VAL A 25 -8.31 -59.09 10.01
C VAL A 25 -9.71 -58.45 10.03
N GLY A 26 -10.61 -59.04 9.26
CA GLY A 26 -12.03 -58.75 9.31
C GLY A 26 -12.72 -59.39 10.49
N LEU A 27 -13.77 -58.75 10.96
CA LEU A 27 -14.88 -59.42 11.65
C LEU A 27 -16.15 -58.53 11.64
N ALA A 28 -17.10 -59.04 10.96
CA ALA A 28 -18.55 -59.14 11.22
C ALA A 28 -19.29 -58.01 11.94
N SER A 29 -20.26 -57.49 11.24
CA SER A 29 -21.44 -56.77 11.76
C SER A 29 -22.41 -57.73 12.47
N PRO A 30 -23.27 -57.23 13.36
CA PRO A 30 -24.67 -57.58 13.21
C PRO A 30 -25.60 -56.32 13.19
N PRO A 31 -26.84 -56.51 12.68
CA PRO A 31 -27.74 -55.44 12.38
C PRO A 31 -28.74 -55.16 13.50
N LEU A 32 -29.21 -53.92 13.63
CA LEU A 32 -30.51 -53.71 14.28
C LEU A 32 -31.27 -52.60 13.57
N ALA A 33 -32.52 -52.99 13.31
CA ALA A 33 -33.57 -52.30 12.60
C ALA A 33 -34.33 -51.30 13.48
N GLY A 34 -35.07 -50.45 12.82
CA GLY A 34 -36.14 -49.60 13.36
C GLY A 34 -35.93 -48.17 12.96
N GLY A 35 -36.67 -47.50 12.16
CA GLY A 35 -38.05 -47.55 11.81
C GLY A 35 -38.64 -46.19 11.98
N CYS A 36 -39.28 -45.70 10.92
CA CYS A 36 -40.32 -44.62 10.88
C CYS A 36 -39.86 -43.14 11.12
N GLY A 37 -40.14 -42.26 10.25
CA GLY A 37 -41.32 -41.58 9.93
C GLY A 37 -41.08 -40.38 9.02
N GLY A 38 -41.55 -40.48 7.81
CA GLY A 38 -41.65 -39.41 6.87
C GLY A 38 -42.74 -38.40 7.23
N PHE A 39 -42.45 -37.14 7.16
CA PHE A 39 -43.49 -36.13 7.06
C PHE A 39 -43.43 -35.42 5.68
N ARG A 40 -44.40 -35.84 4.85
CA ARG A 40 -44.79 -35.14 3.62
C ARG A 40 -45.78 -34.05 4.02
N VAL A 41 -45.54 -32.82 3.75
CA VAL A 41 -46.56 -31.75 3.82
C VAL A 41 -46.96 -31.39 2.40
N GLN A 42 -48.26 -31.71 2.08
CA GLN A 42 -48.94 -31.30 0.89
C GLN A 42 -49.42 -29.88 0.98
N PHE A 43 -49.22 -29.12 -0.09
CA PHE A 43 -49.94 -27.86 -0.34
C PHE A 43 -51.34 -28.09 -0.83
N HIS A 44 -52.32 -27.38 -0.25
CA HIS A 44 -53.60 -27.10 -0.89
C HIS A 44 -54.00 -25.64 -0.67
N PRO A 45 -54.60 -24.97 -1.66
CA PRO A 45 -55.01 -23.59 -1.60
C PRO A 45 -56.47 -23.43 -1.22
N SER A 46 -56.82 -22.45 -0.42
CA SER A 46 -58.20 -22.00 -0.35
C SER A 46 -58.36 -20.49 -0.24
N ARG A 47 -59.37 -20.08 -0.93
CA ARG A 47 -59.82 -18.72 -1.25
C ARG A 47 -60.52 -17.98 -0.12
N ARG A 48 -60.47 -16.64 -0.18
CA ARG A 48 -61.48 -15.61 0.08
C ARG A 48 -61.98 -15.38 1.50
N GLY A 49 -61.94 -14.10 1.89
CA GLY A 49 -62.92 -13.53 2.85
C GLY A 49 -62.49 -12.16 3.36
N ARG A 50 -63.31 -11.21 2.99
CA ARG A 50 -63.41 -9.78 3.32
C ARG A 50 -63.35 -9.43 4.81
N GLY A 51 -62.70 -8.29 5.11
CA GLY A 51 -63.39 -7.18 5.77
C GLY A 51 -63.18 -7.03 7.28
N VAL A 52 -63.00 -5.79 7.59
CA VAL A 52 -63.35 -5.01 8.79
C VAL A 52 -62.20 -4.43 9.59
N GLN A 53 -62.31 -3.13 9.71
CA GLN A 53 -61.54 -2.13 10.45
C GLN A 53 -61.43 -2.43 11.96
N GLY A 54 -60.29 -2.04 12.56
CA GLY A 54 -60.23 -1.89 14.00
C GLY A 54 -58.86 -1.34 14.45
N ARG A 55 -58.88 -0.09 14.89
CA ARG A 55 -57.76 0.58 15.60
C ARG A 55 -57.40 -0.15 16.90
N ARG A 56 -56.12 -0.24 17.18
CA ARG A 56 -55.52 0.28 18.46
C ARG A 56 -54.00 0.01 18.61
N GLU A 57 -53.39 0.94 19.28
CA GLU A 57 -52.00 1.16 19.60
C GLU A 57 -51.33 0.03 20.42
N GLY A 58 -50.02 -0.12 20.29
CA GLY A 58 -49.16 -0.89 21.19
C GLY A 58 -47.85 -1.28 20.55
N GLY A 59 -46.76 -0.59 20.93
CA GLY A 59 -45.43 -0.79 20.35
C GLY A 59 -44.77 -2.12 20.75
N SER A 60 -44.01 -2.66 19.86
CA SER A 60 -42.80 -3.48 20.15
C SER A 60 -41.90 -3.52 18.92
N HIS A 61 -40.63 -3.27 19.19
CA HIS A 61 -39.56 -3.37 18.21
C HIS A 61 -39.42 -4.78 17.64
N VAL A 62 -39.71 -4.94 16.34
CA VAL A 62 -39.26 -6.09 15.58
C VAL A 62 -38.57 -5.53 14.33
N ALA A 63 -37.28 -5.81 14.21
CA ALA A 63 -36.48 -5.48 13.06
C ALA A 63 -37.10 -6.13 11.80
N ARG A 64 -37.52 -5.33 10.85
CA ARG A 64 -37.95 -5.79 9.53
C ARG A 64 -36.71 -6.02 8.66
N VAL A 65 -36.36 -7.29 8.49
CA VAL A 65 -35.63 -7.78 7.32
C VAL A 65 -36.63 -7.80 6.17
N GLY A 66 -36.63 -6.79 5.34
CA GLY A 66 -37.54 -6.71 4.20
C GLY A 66 -37.15 -5.53 3.30
N GLY A 67 -36.11 -5.71 2.50
CA GLY A 67 -35.66 -4.68 1.57
C GLY A 67 -34.70 -5.15 0.49
N LEU A 68 -34.71 -6.45 0.15
CA LEU A 68 -33.71 -6.99 -0.81
C LEU A 68 -34.26 -7.40 -2.18
N LEU A 69 -35.49 -7.04 -2.54
CA LEU A 69 -36.09 -7.43 -3.83
C LEU A 69 -36.79 -6.28 -4.57
N GLY A 70 -36.59 -5.02 -4.19
CA GLY A 70 -37.17 -3.85 -4.83
C GLY A 70 -36.33 -3.15 -5.90
N GLY A 71 -35.09 -3.57 -6.12
CA GLY A 71 -34.13 -2.82 -6.95
C GLY A 71 -33.88 -3.31 -8.38
N VAL A 72 -34.65 -4.28 -8.90
CA VAL A 72 -34.34 -4.87 -10.22
C VAL A 72 -35.19 -4.34 -11.37
N PHE A 73 -36.33 -3.70 -11.12
CA PHE A 73 -37.18 -3.09 -12.15
C PHE A 73 -37.72 -1.75 -11.69
N GLY A 74 -36.94 -0.73 -11.81
CA GLY A 74 -37.42 0.65 -11.67
C GLY A 74 -36.25 1.57 -11.96
N GLY A 75 -36.40 2.52 -12.89
CA GLY A 75 -35.43 3.58 -13.14
C GLY A 75 -35.14 4.32 -11.84
N GLY A 76 -34.15 3.87 -11.08
CA GLY A 76 -33.67 4.50 -9.86
C GLY A 76 -33.01 5.81 -10.25
N GLY A 77 -33.59 6.95 -9.91
CA GLY A 77 -32.88 8.22 -9.89
C GLY A 77 -31.56 8.01 -9.12
N ARG A 78 -30.46 8.46 -9.69
CA ARG A 78 -29.16 8.50 -8.99
C ARG A 78 -29.37 9.24 -7.68
N ASP A 79 -28.87 8.69 -6.58
CA ASP A 79 -28.83 9.43 -5.32
C ASP A 79 -27.91 10.64 -5.51
N ASP A 80 -28.48 11.82 -5.65
CA ASP A 80 -27.76 13.06 -5.84
C ASP A 80 -27.23 13.64 -4.50
N GLY A 81 -27.29 12.88 -3.41
CA GLY A 81 -26.86 13.29 -2.07
C GLY A 81 -27.83 14.24 -1.36
N GLU A 82 -29.04 14.41 -1.85
CA GLU A 82 -30.06 15.33 -1.26
C GLU A 82 -30.53 14.84 0.12
N ALA A 83 -30.59 13.53 0.32
CA ALA A 83 -30.85 12.94 1.64
C ALA A 83 -29.75 13.29 2.64
N THR A 84 -28.49 13.27 2.20
CA THR A 84 -27.32 13.65 2.99
C THR A 84 -27.36 15.14 3.33
N ARG A 85 -27.71 16.01 2.37
CA ARG A 85 -27.89 17.46 2.60
C ARG A 85 -28.93 17.73 3.70
N LYS A 86 -30.09 17.09 3.65
CA LYS A 86 -31.14 17.23 4.67
C LYS A 86 -30.69 16.75 6.05
N LYS A 87 -29.94 15.63 6.10
CA LYS A 87 -29.42 15.06 7.36
C LYS A 87 -28.51 16.02 8.12
N TYR A 88 -27.70 16.80 7.42
CA TYR A 88 -26.70 17.68 8.03
C TYR A 88 -27.09 19.17 8.02
N ALA A 89 -28.28 19.53 7.53
CA ALA A 89 -28.71 20.92 7.34
C ALA A 89 -28.62 21.75 8.63
N ASP A 90 -29.09 21.18 9.76
CA ASP A 90 -29.08 21.88 11.06
C ASP A 90 -27.66 22.18 11.55
N THR A 91 -26.74 21.25 11.38
CA THR A 91 -25.34 21.45 11.77
C THR A 91 -24.67 22.49 10.90
N VAL A 92 -24.92 22.45 9.58
CA VAL A 92 -24.42 23.49 8.65
C VAL A 92 -24.97 24.87 9.02
N ALA A 93 -26.28 24.96 9.36
CA ALA A 93 -26.89 26.21 9.81
C ALA A 93 -26.23 26.76 11.08
N ARG A 94 -25.88 25.89 12.05
CA ARG A 94 -25.14 26.30 13.25
C ARG A 94 -23.74 26.81 12.93
N ILE A 95 -23.02 26.17 12.03
CA ILE A 95 -21.67 26.63 11.57
C ILE A 95 -21.79 27.99 10.88
N ASN A 96 -22.78 28.16 9.99
CA ASN A 96 -23.02 29.44 9.31
C ASN A 96 -23.41 30.57 10.30
N ALA A 97 -24.12 30.27 11.36
CA ALA A 97 -24.47 31.24 12.39
C ALA A 97 -23.28 31.73 13.21
N MET A 98 -22.23 30.89 13.35
CA MET A 98 -20.97 31.26 14.05
C MET A 98 -20.01 32.07 13.15
N GLU A 99 -20.17 32.04 11.82
CA GLU A 99 -19.23 32.66 10.89
C GLU A 99 -19.01 34.17 11.13
N PRO A 100 -20.03 34.98 11.44
CA PRO A 100 -19.82 36.42 11.75
C PRO A 100 -18.94 36.64 12.98
N GLU A 101 -19.13 35.85 14.05
CA GLU A 101 -18.32 35.93 15.26
C GLU A 101 -16.86 35.56 14.97
N VAL A 102 -16.65 34.45 14.33
CA VAL A 102 -15.31 33.93 14.03
C VAL A 102 -14.57 34.83 13.04
N SER A 103 -15.24 35.43 12.06
CA SER A 103 -14.63 36.33 11.11
C SER A 103 -14.17 37.66 11.72
N ALA A 104 -14.73 38.08 12.85
CA ALA A 104 -14.35 39.27 13.60
C ALA A 104 -13.09 39.06 14.46
N LEU A 105 -12.66 37.83 14.71
CA LEU A 105 -11.48 37.50 15.52
C LEU A 105 -10.19 37.89 14.82
N SER A 106 -9.19 38.32 15.58
CA SER A 106 -7.82 38.49 15.05
C SER A 106 -7.16 37.12 14.82
N ASP A 107 -6.03 37.10 14.11
CA ASP A 107 -5.26 35.87 13.88
C ASP A 107 -4.75 35.26 15.20
N ALA A 108 -4.40 36.11 16.16
CA ALA A 108 -3.99 35.66 17.49
C ALA A 108 -5.16 35.02 18.27
N ASP A 109 -6.36 35.60 18.16
CA ASP A 109 -7.56 35.07 18.81
C ASP A 109 -8.01 33.75 18.18
N LEU A 110 -7.86 33.57 16.86
CA LEU A 110 -8.12 32.28 16.19
C LEU A 110 -7.18 31.16 16.70
N ARG A 111 -5.91 31.46 16.94
CA ARG A 111 -4.95 30.53 17.56
C ARG A 111 -5.33 30.24 19.00
N ALA A 112 -5.73 31.27 19.76
CA ALA A 112 -6.19 31.08 21.13
C ALA A 112 -7.46 30.22 21.22
N ARG A 113 -8.37 30.34 20.25
CA ARG A 113 -9.54 29.44 20.13
C ARG A 113 -9.11 27.99 19.90
N THR A 114 -8.09 27.75 19.08
CA THR A 114 -7.56 26.37 18.89
C THR A 114 -7.02 25.81 20.21
N ALA A 115 -6.24 26.58 20.97
CA ALA A 115 -5.73 26.14 22.27
C ALA A 115 -6.87 25.83 23.25
N ALA A 116 -7.91 26.67 23.30
CA ALA A 116 -9.09 26.44 24.13
C ALA A 116 -9.87 25.19 23.73
N LEU A 117 -10.01 24.92 22.41
CA LEU A 117 -10.64 23.70 21.90
C LEU A 117 -9.81 22.45 22.23
N GLN A 118 -8.48 22.52 22.16
CA GLN A 118 -7.60 21.43 22.58
C GLN A 118 -7.75 21.12 24.09
N GLU A 119 -7.82 22.15 24.91
CA GLU A 119 -7.99 21.98 26.35
C GLU A 119 -9.35 21.31 26.68
N ARG A 120 -10.43 21.74 26.05
CA ARG A 120 -11.76 21.14 26.19
C ARG A 120 -11.78 19.69 25.70
N ALA A 121 -11.15 19.39 24.57
CA ALA A 121 -11.03 18.03 24.04
C ALA A 121 -10.23 17.12 24.98
N ARG A 122 -9.14 17.60 25.55
CA ARG A 122 -8.33 16.86 26.54
C ARG A 122 -9.05 16.69 27.88
N ALA A 123 -9.91 17.64 28.25
CA ALA A 123 -10.78 17.53 29.42
C ALA A 123 -11.92 16.50 29.27
N GLY A 124 -12.08 15.89 28.06
CA GLY A 124 -13.04 14.83 27.81
C GLY A 124 -14.35 15.28 27.15
N GLU A 125 -14.45 16.52 26.69
CA GLU A 125 -15.60 16.96 25.89
C GLU A 125 -15.60 16.21 24.53
N SER A 126 -16.81 15.80 24.09
CA SER A 126 -16.91 15.02 22.84
C SER A 126 -16.55 15.86 21.61
N LEU A 127 -15.82 15.27 20.65
CA LEU A 127 -15.49 15.97 19.42
C LEU A 127 -16.73 16.35 18.60
N ASP A 128 -17.85 15.63 18.74
CA ASP A 128 -19.11 15.97 18.09
C ASP A 128 -19.70 17.28 18.61
N SER A 129 -19.52 17.60 19.91
CA SER A 129 -19.95 18.89 20.47
C SER A 129 -19.07 20.05 20.00
N LEU A 130 -17.77 19.81 19.83
CA LEU A 130 -16.79 20.79 19.37
C LEU A 130 -16.86 21.05 17.86
N LEU A 131 -17.44 20.13 17.09
CA LEU A 131 -17.44 20.13 15.62
C LEU A 131 -17.94 21.46 15.01
N PRO A 132 -19.06 22.06 15.42
CA PRO A 132 -19.53 23.31 14.79
C PRO A 132 -18.56 24.48 14.94
N GLU A 133 -17.98 24.63 16.12
CA GLU A 133 -17.00 25.69 16.43
C GLU A 133 -15.69 25.43 15.69
N ALA A 134 -15.18 24.20 15.75
CA ALA A 134 -13.96 23.80 15.05
C ALA A 134 -14.05 24.02 13.55
N PHE A 135 -15.16 23.64 12.91
CA PHE A 135 -15.37 23.82 11.48
C PHE A 135 -15.50 25.30 11.08
N ALA A 136 -16.12 26.13 11.94
CA ALA A 136 -16.19 27.57 11.72
C ALA A 136 -14.78 28.21 11.74
N VAL A 137 -13.94 27.82 12.70
CA VAL A 137 -12.54 28.28 12.83
C VAL A 137 -11.71 27.88 11.61
N VAL A 138 -11.78 26.62 11.19
CA VAL A 138 -11.04 26.13 9.99
C VAL A 138 -11.53 26.82 8.72
N ARG A 139 -12.83 27.06 8.60
CA ARG A 139 -13.43 27.75 7.45
C ARG A 139 -12.90 29.17 7.30
N GLU A 140 -12.84 29.93 8.37
CA GLU A 140 -12.30 31.29 8.37
C GLU A 140 -10.78 31.27 8.13
N ALA A 141 -10.04 30.37 8.79
CA ALA A 141 -8.61 30.23 8.58
C ALA A 141 -8.28 29.89 7.12
N SER A 142 -9.03 28.97 6.51
CA SER A 142 -8.90 28.61 5.09
C SER A 142 -9.17 29.82 4.16
N LYS A 143 -10.16 30.62 4.48
CA LYS A 143 -10.46 31.85 3.74
C LYS A 143 -9.32 32.87 3.82
N ARG A 144 -8.69 33.03 5.00
CA ARG A 144 -7.58 33.97 5.20
C ARG A 144 -6.30 33.50 4.55
N VAL A 145 -5.95 32.21 4.73
CA VAL A 145 -4.67 31.64 4.30
C VAL A 145 -4.68 31.28 2.82
N LEU A 146 -5.72 30.57 2.36
CA LEU A 146 -5.80 30.07 0.99
C LEU A 146 -6.62 30.95 0.06
N GLY A 147 -7.38 31.91 0.60
CA GLY A 147 -8.39 32.65 -0.16
C GLY A 147 -9.62 31.80 -0.53
N LEU A 148 -9.75 30.61 0.04
CA LEU A 148 -10.81 29.65 -0.25
C LEU A 148 -11.72 29.44 0.96
N ARG A 149 -12.97 29.89 0.82
CA ARG A 149 -14.00 29.62 1.83
C ARG A 149 -14.67 28.27 1.53
N PRO A 150 -14.52 27.23 2.39
CA PRO A 150 -15.23 25.96 2.20
C PRO A 150 -16.73 26.13 2.03
N PHE A 151 -17.31 25.48 1.01
CA PHE A 151 -18.74 25.50 0.72
C PHE A 151 -19.49 24.63 1.73
N ASP A 152 -20.80 24.85 1.85
CA ASP A 152 -21.65 24.10 2.76
C ASP A 152 -21.62 22.57 2.46
N VAL A 153 -21.56 22.19 1.19
CA VAL A 153 -21.39 20.79 0.78
C VAL A 153 -20.04 20.19 1.21
N GLN A 154 -18.99 21.03 1.26
CA GLN A 154 -17.68 20.61 1.75
C GLN A 154 -17.67 20.41 3.28
N LEU A 155 -18.42 21.22 4.04
CA LEU A 155 -18.64 20.97 5.47
C LEU A 155 -19.36 19.65 5.70
N ILE A 156 -20.37 19.32 4.87
CA ILE A 156 -21.06 18.02 4.91
C ILE A 156 -20.06 16.89 4.67
N GLY A 157 -19.19 17.00 3.65
CA GLY A 157 -18.13 16.05 3.40
C GLY A 157 -17.22 15.83 4.62
N GLY A 158 -16.79 16.92 5.27
CA GLY A 158 -16.00 16.86 6.50
C GLY A 158 -16.72 16.16 7.66
N MET A 159 -18.04 16.38 7.80
CA MET A 159 -18.87 15.70 8.80
C MET A 159 -19.02 14.19 8.54
N VAL A 160 -19.15 13.80 7.28
CA VAL A 160 -19.20 12.38 6.86
C VAL A 160 -17.86 11.70 7.22
N LEU A 161 -16.74 12.33 6.87
CA LEU A 161 -15.40 11.82 7.22
C LEU A 161 -15.20 11.74 8.74
N HIS A 162 -15.65 12.75 9.49
CA HIS A 162 -15.55 12.71 10.95
C HIS A 162 -16.30 11.53 11.57
N LYS A 163 -17.39 11.07 10.95
CA LYS A 163 -18.15 9.89 11.40
C LYS A 163 -17.48 8.55 11.09
N GLY A 164 -16.37 8.52 10.38
CA GLY A 164 -15.72 7.28 9.96
C GLY A 164 -16.45 6.64 8.76
N GLU A 165 -17.02 7.44 7.87
CA GLU A 165 -17.68 6.99 6.65
C GLU A 165 -16.84 7.41 5.42
N ILE A 166 -17.09 6.82 4.26
CA ILE A 166 -16.49 7.25 2.99
C ILE A 166 -17.37 8.35 2.40
N ALA A 167 -16.78 9.51 2.15
CA ALA A 167 -17.43 10.61 1.46
C ALA A 167 -17.24 10.46 -0.07
N GLU A 168 -18.28 10.08 -0.81
CA GLU A 168 -18.24 10.17 -2.25
C GLU A 168 -18.53 11.61 -2.67
N MET A 169 -17.48 12.32 -3.05
CA MET A 169 -17.56 13.68 -3.60
C MET A 169 -17.08 13.66 -5.03
N LYS A 170 -17.87 14.19 -5.96
CA LYS A 170 -17.49 14.21 -7.39
C LYS A 170 -16.12 14.87 -7.58
N THR A 171 -15.41 14.44 -8.62
CA THR A 171 -14.11 14.97 -8.95
C THR A 171 -14.20 16.48 -9.19
N GLY A 172 -13.26 17.26 -8.61
CA GLY A 172 -13.28 18.71 -8.70
C GLY A 172 -14.11 19.44 -7.63
N GLU A 173 -14.72 18.72 -6.66
CA GLU A 173 -15.45 19.34 -5.52
C GLU A 173 -14.53 19.76 -4.35
N GLY A 174 -13.21 19.71 -4.54
CA GLY A 174 -12.24 20.20 -3.55
C GLY A 174 -12.05 19.25 -2.34
N LYS A 175 -11.98 17.93 -2.57
CA LYS A 175 -11.78 16.91 -1.54
C LYS A 175 -10.59 17.22 -0.63
N THR A 176 -9.46 17.64 -1.21
CA THR A 176 -8.25 17.98 -0.43
C THR A 176 -8.52 19.04 0.63
N LEU A 177 -9.31 20.06 0.29
CA LEU A 177 -9.74 21.10 1.26
C LEU A 177 -10.69 20.54 2.33
N VAL A 178 -11.53 19.57 1.96
CA VAL A 178 -12.46 18.90 2.90
C VAL A 178 -11.72 18.10 3.95
N ALA A 179 -10.62 17.47 3.60
CA ALA A 179 -9.84 16.62 4.51
C ALA A 179 -9.33 17.35 5.75
N ILE A 180 -9.01 18.64 5.65
CA ILE A 180 -8.50 19.43 6.78
C ILE A 180 -9.53 19.63 7.88
N LEU A 181 -10.82 19.67 7.55
CA LEU A 181 -11.90 19.89 8.53
C LEU A 181 -11.92 18.77 9.60
N PRO A 182 -12.09 17.49 9.25
CA PRO A 182 -12.06 16.41 10.24
C PRO A 182 -10.64 16.16 10.77
N ALA A 183 -9.58 16.42 9.98
CA ALA A 183 -8.20 16.28 10.44
C ALA A 183 -7.92 17.26 11.60
N TYR A 184 -8.25 18.52 11.44
CA TYR A 184 -8.12 19.52 12.50
C TYR A 184 -8.93 19.10 13.75
N LEU A 185 -10.21 18.76 13.59
CA LEU A 185 -11.07 18.40 14.72
C LEU A 185 -10.52 17.20 15.52
N ASN A 186 -10.07 16.15 14.83
CA ASN A 186 -9.53 14.97 15.52
C ASN A 186 -8.12 15.20 16.08
N ALA A 187 -7.34 16.12 15.52
CA ALA A 187 -6.03 16.53 16.02
C ALA A 187 -6.11 17.26 17.38
N LEU A 188 -7.23 17.93 17.69
CA LEU A 188 -7.45 18.59 18.97
C LEU A 188 -7.28 17.64 20.18
N SER A 189 -7.54 16.34 19.99
CA SER A 189 -7.34 15.32 21.03
C SER A 189 -5.86 15.10 21.41
N GLY A 190 -4.91 15.57 20.63
CA GLY A 190 -3.48 15.34 20.82
C GLY A 190 -2.99 13.92 20.50
N LYS A 191 -3.88 13.03 20.04
CA LYS A 191 -3.57 11.63 19.73
C LYS A 191 -2.98 11.41 18.32
N GLY A 192 -3.01 12.46 17.49
CA GLY A 192 -2.49 12.45 16.12
C GLY A 192 -3.46 11.97 15.06
N VAL A 193 -3.24 12.51 13.88
CA VAL A 193 -4.04 12.25 12.68
C VAL A 193 -3.12 11.92 11.51
N HIS A 194 -3.44 10.88 10.76
CA HIS A 194 -2.76 10.54 9.51
C HIS A 194 -3.65 10.89 8.33
N VAL A 195 -3.11 11.66 7.38
CA VAL A 195 -3.73 11.94 6.08
C VAL A 195 -2.95 11.16 5.03
N VAL A 196 -3.58 10.09 4.53
CA VAL A 196 -2.94 9.11 3.67
C VAL A 196 -3.32 9.36 2.22
N THR A 197 -2.35 9.33 1.32
CA THR A 197 -2.54 9.47 -0.13
C THR A 197 -1.72 8.43 -0.90
N VAL A 198 -1.89 8.37 -2.22
CA VAL A 198 -1.32 7.32 -3.07
C VAL A 198 0.15 7.50 -3.46
N ASN A 199 0.74 8.69 -3.32
CA ASN A 199 2.14 8.91 -3.71
C ASN A 199 2.76 10.14 -3.03
N ASP A 200 4.10 10.19 -3.03
CA ASP A 200 4.90 11.25 -2.40
C ASP A 200 4.62 12.65 -2.95
N TYR A 201 4.34 12.75 -4.26
CA TYR A 201 4.00 14.04 -4.87
C TYR A 201 2.72 14.63 -4.27
N LEU A 202 1.66 13.83 -4.14
CA LEU A 202 0.39 14.27 -3.56
C LEU A 202 0.54 14.55 -2.07
N ALA A 203 1.26 13.71 -1.32
CA ALA A 203 1.52 13.93 0.09
C ALA A 203 2.22 15.26 0.33
N ARG A 204 3.26 15.57 -0.45
CA ARG A 204 3.99 16.84 -0.39
C ARG A 204 3.10 18.00 -0.79
N ARG A 205 2.44 17.93 -1.95
CA ARG A 205 1.55 18.99 -2.44
C ARG A 205 0.48 19.37 -1.42
N ASP A 206 -0.16 18.35 -0.83
CA ASP A 206 -1.28 18.59 0.10
C ASP A 206 -0.77 19.11 1.44
N CYS A 207 0.36 18.62 1.93
CA CYS A 207 1.02 19.16 3.10
C CYS A 207 1.44 20.63 2.90
N GLU A 208 2.01 20.97 1.76
CA GLU A 208 2.44 22.33 1.42
C GLU A 208 1.24 23.26 1.21
N TRP A 209 0.23 22.82 0.49
CA TRP A 209 -0.92 23.64 0.12
C TRP A 209 -1.95 23.79 1.24
N VAL A 210 -2.62 22.70 1.64
CA VAL A 210 -3.69 22.80 2.65
C VAL A 210 -3.19 22.67 4.09
N GLY A 211 -2.01 22.12 4.31
CA GLY A 211 -1.35 22.07 5.62
C GLY A 211 -1.01 23.43 6.20
N GLN A 212 -1.01 24.50 5.38
CA GLN A 212 -0.86 25.89 5.86
C GLN A 212 -1.97 26.28 6.83
N VAL A 213 -3.20 25.78 6.64
CA VAL A 213 -4.35 26.14 7.49
C VAL A 213 -4.19 25.67 8.93
N PRO A 214 -3.93 24.38 9.22
CA PRO A 214 -3.67 23.93 10.58
C PRO A 214 -2.39 24.55 11.18
N ARG A 215 -1.32 24.78 10.38
CA ARG A 215 -0.12 25.50 10.85
C ARG A 215 -0.45 26.92 11.27
N PHE A 216 -1.26 27.65 10.49
CA PHE A 216 -1.73 28.99 10.83
C PHE A 216 -2.52 28.99 12.15
N LEU A 217 -3.31 27.94 12.42
CA LEU A 217 -4.07 27.76 13.65
C LEU A 217 -3.24 27.27 14.84
N GLY A 218 -1.93 27.02 14.66
CA GLY A 218 -1.01 26.63 15.73
C GLY A 218 -0.81 25.12 15.93
N LEU A 219 -1.31 24.29 15.00
CA LEU A 219 -1.05 22.84 15.00
C LEU A 219 0.25 22.53 14.23
N GLN A 220 0.95 21.46 14.63
CA GLN A 220 2.11 20.96 13.92
C GLN A 220 1.68 20.04 12.78
N VAL A 221 2.30 20.21 11.62
CA VAL A 221 2.03 19.40 10.42
C VAL A 221 3.32 18.80 9.90
N GLY A 222 3.38 17.46 9.87
CA GLY A 222 4.50 16.68 9.39
C GLY A 222 4.24 16.09 7.99
N LEU A 223 5.34 15.77 7.30
CA LEU A 223 5.33 15.11 5.99
C LEU A 223 6.32 13.94 6.02
N ILE A 224 5.88 12.76 5.62
CA ILE A 224 6.73 11.58 5.45
C ILE A 224 6.95 11.32 3.98
N GLN A 225 8.21 11.09 3.60
CA GLN A 225 8.65 10.75 2.25
C GLN A 225 9.67 9.61 2.27
N GLN A 226 9.88 9.00 1.10
CA GLN A 226 10.66 7.78 0.95
C GLN A 226 12.09 7.85 1.52
N ASN A 227 12.81 8.95 1.30
CA ASN A 227 14.25 9.07 1.61
C ASN A 227 14.56 9.69 2.98
N MET A 228 13.61 9.72 3.91
CA MET A 228 13.80 10.29 5.26
C MET A 228 14.50 9.32 6.20
N THR A 229 15.36 9.88 7.10
CA THR A 229 15.99 9.12 8.18
C THR A 229 14.97 8.74 9.27
N PRO A 230 15.25 7.72 10.11
CA PRO A 230 14.35 7.34 11.20
C PRO A 230 14.04 8.50 12.17
N GLU A 231 15.04 9.34 12.48
CA GLU A 231 14.89 10.50 13.35
C GLU A 231 13.91 11.52 12.74
N GLN A 232 14.07 11.84 11.44
CA GLN A 232 13.17 12.73 10.72
C GLN A 232 11.75 12.16 10.67
N ARG A 233 11.60 10.84 10.45
CA ARG A 233 10.29 10.17 10.48
C ARG A 233 9.64 10.29 11.86
N LYS A 234 10.38 10.01 12.93
CA LYS A 234 9.90 10.11 14.32
C LYS A 234 9.41 11.52 14.64
N GLU A 235 10.16 12.54 14.25
CA GLU A 235 9.78 13.95 14.41
C GLU A 235 8.46 14.27 13.68
N ASN A 236 8.37 13.89 12.40
CA ASN A 236 7.19 14.14 11.58
C ASN A 236 5.95 13.34 12.03
N TYR A 237 6.10 12.10 12.50
CA TYR A 237 4.98 11.34 13.10
C TYR A 237 4.55 11.88 14.46
N SER A 238 5.39 12.63 15.17
CA SER A 238 5.02 13.26 16.43
C SER A 238 4.13 14.49 16.25
N CYS A 239 4.03 15.04 15.03
CA CYS A 239 3.17 16.18 14.70
C CYS A 239 1.67 15.87 14.91
N ASP A 240 0.84 16.90 15.07
CA ASP A 240 -0.61 16.75 15.26
C ASP A 240 -1.30 16.13 14.05
N ILE A 241 -0.86 16.50 12.83
CA ILE A 241 -1.34 15.98 11.54
C ILE A 241 -0.12 15.57 10.72
N THR A 242 -0.11 14.33 10.23
CA THR A 242 0.98 13.80 9.40
C THR A 242 0.45 13.39 8.03
N TYR A 243 1.03 13.96 6.96
CA TYR A 243 0.80 13.56 5.58
C TYR A 243 1.79 12.46 5.20
N VAL A 244 1.28 11.37 4.63
CA VAL A 244 2.09 10.18 4.33
C VAL A 244 1.47 9.39 3.18
N THR A 245 2.26 8.60 2.47
CA THR A 245 1.73 7.64 1.51
C THR A 245 1.29 6.34 2.20
N ASN A 246 0.33 5.65 1.60
CA ASN A 246 -0.15 4.35 2.09
C ASN A 246 0.98 3.33 2.24
N SER A 247 1.91 3.29 1.29
CA SER A 247 3.03 2.35 1.30
C SER A 247 4.06 2.70 2.38
N GLU A 248 4.49 3.97 2.50
CA GLU A 248 5.47 4.37 3.52
C GLU A 248 4.94 4.14 4.95
N LEU A 249 3.68 4.49 5.19
CA LEU A 249 3.05 4.26 6.50
C LEU A 249 3.00 2.77 6.85
N GLY A 250 2.63 1.92 5.88
CA GLY A 250 2.60 0.48 6.09
C GLY A 250 3.99 -0.15 6.23
N PHE A 251 5.00 0.36 5.49
CA PHE A 251 6.38 -0.08 5.68
C PHE A 251 6.97 0.38 7.00
N ASP A 252 6.67 1.60 7.47
CA ASP A 252 7.08 2.06 8.78
C ASP A 252 6.47 1.20 9.90
N TYR A 253 5.19 0.81 9.77
CA TYR A 253 4.57 -0.13 10.68
C TYR A 253 5.30 -1.48 10.72
N LEU A 254 5.67 -2.03 9.57
CA LEU A 254 6.43 -3.28 9.52
C LEU A 254 7.84 -3.11 10.08
N ARG A 255 8.52 -1.98 9.80
CA ARG A 255 9.85 -1.67 10.33
C ARG A 255 9.85 -1.55 11.85
N ASP A 256 8.87 -0.87 12.43
CA ASP A 256 8.70 -0.74 13.88
C ASP A 256 8.52 -2.11 14.56
N ASN A 257 7.87 -3.06 13.88
CA ASN A 257 7.72 -4.42 14.38
C ASN A 257 8.95 -5.32 14.15
N LEU A 258 9.99 -4.82 13.47
CA LEU A 258 11.31 -5.46 13.35
C LEU A 258 12.39 -4.74 14.17
N ALA A 259 12.10 -3.60 14.81
CA ALA A 259 13.03 -2.79 15.58
C ALA A 259 13.62 -3.57 16.78
N MET A 260 14.92 -3.43 17.03
CA MET A 260 15.61 -4.09 18.13
C MET A 260 15.72 -3.21 19.38
N THR A 261 15.54 -1.91 19.23
CA THR A 261 15.56 -0.92 20.31
C THR A 261 14.33 -0.02 20.28
N VAL A 262 13.97 0.56 21.43
CA VAL A 262 12.83 1.50 21.53
C VAL A 262 13.08 2.79 20.75
N ASP A 263 14.36 3.18 20.62
CA ASP A 263 14.73 4.40 19.92
C ASP A 263 14.51 4.33 18.41
N GLU A 264 14.54 3.13 17.85
CA GLU A 264 14.24 2.88 16.43
C GLU A 264 12.76 3.01 16.08
N LEU A 265 11.86 3.01 17.08
CA LEU A 265 10.43 3.15 16.85
C LEU A 265 10.10 4.56 16.38
N VAL A 266 9.42 4.66 15.22
CA VAL A 266 9.04 5.94 14.62
C VAL A 266 7.55 6.26 14.77
N LEU A 267 6.68 5.23 14.81
CA LEU A 267 5.24 5.39 14.89
C LEU A 267 4.75 5.54 16.34
N ARG A 268 3.75 6.38 16.51
CA ARG A 268 2.91 6.40 17.71
C ARG A 268 1.66 5.55 17.52
N ASN A 269 0.88 5.35 18.58
CA ASN A 269 -0.37 4.60 18.51
C ASN A 269 -1.32 5.23 17.49
N PHE A 270 -1.94 4.40 16.65
CA PHE A 270 -2.92 4.82 15.66
C PHE A 270 -4.18 5.38 16.34
N ASN A 271 -4.75 6.44 15.77
CA ASN A 271 -5.96 7.08 16.27
C ASN A 271 -6.97 7.34 15.15
N TYR A 272 -6.71 8.30 14.28
CA TYR A 272 -7.60 8.68 13.19
C TYR A 272 -6.84 8.73 11.85
N CYS A 273 -7.43 8.11 10.84
CA CYS A 273 -6.88 8.08 9.48
C CYS A 273 -7.89 8.61 8.46
N VAL A 274 -7.46 9.54 7.65
CA VAL A 274 -8.21 10.05 6.48
C VAL A 274 -7.49 9.57 5.22
N ILE A 275 -8.14 8.77 4.40
CA ILE A 275 -7.58 8.27 3.14
C ILE A 275 -8.11 9.14 1.99
N ASP A 276 -7.20 9.85 1.31
CA ASP A 276 -7.53 10.50 0.03
C ASP A 276 -7.39 9.50 -1.12
N GLU A 277 -8.32 9.55 -2.07
CA GLU A 277 -8.43 8.57 -3.14
C GLU A 277 -8.57 7.12 -2.58
N VAL A 278 -9.51 6.95 -1.64
CA VAL A 278 -9.72 5.70 -0.88
C VAL A 278 -9.94 4.48 -1.77
N ASP A 279 -10.54 4.65 -2.92
CA ASP A 279 -10.77 3.59 -3.89
C ASP A 279 -9.49 3.12 -4.59
N SER A 280 -8.48 3.98 -4.77
CA SER A 280 -7.15 3.53 -5.21
C SER A 280 -6.47 2.67 -4.18
N ILE A 281 -6.46 3.15 -2.93
CA ILE A 281 -5.67 2.52 -1.88
C ILE A 281 -6.32 1.22 -1.41
N LEU A 282 -7.63 1.25 -1.12
CA LEU A 282 -8.32 0.10 -0.54
C LEU A 282 -8.86 -0.90 -1.57
N ILE A 283 -8.92 -0.54 -2.86
CA ILE A 283 -9.39 -1.43 -3.92
C ILE A 283 -8.26 -1.77 -4.90
N ASP A 284 -7.65 -0.78 -5.56
CA ASP A 284 -6.67 -1.03 -6.63
C ASP A 284 -5.36 -1.60 -6.09
N GLU A 285 -4.76 -0.93 -5.10
CA GLU A 285 -3.49 -1.37 -4.50
C GLU A 285 -3.66 -2.54 -3.53
N ALA A 286 -4.85 -2.77 -2.99
CA ALA A 286 -5.14 -3.83 -2.04
C ALA A 286 -5.18 -5.26 -2.65
N ARG A 287 -4.73 -5.42 -3.90
CA ARG A 287 -4.54 -6.71 -4.56
C ARG A 287 -3.25 -7.42 -4.15
N THR A 288 -2.29 -6.68 -3.61
CA THR A 288 -0.99 -7.20 -3.16
C THR A 288 -0.70 -6.74 -1.74
N PRO A 289 -0.13 -7.61 -0.88
CA PRO A 289 0.27 -7.21 0.47
C PRO A 289 1.53 -6.33 0.44
N LEU A 290 1.77 -5.61 1.52
CA LEU A 290 3.05 -4.98 1.82
C LEU A 290 4.02 -6.03 2.33
N ILE A 291 5.23 -6.09 1.78
CA ILE A 291 6.23 -7.11 2.12
C ILE A 291 7.58 -6.44 2.33
N ILE A 292 8.21 -6.68 3.47
CA ILE A 292 9.64 -6.40 3.68
C ILE A 292 10.40 -7.69 3.43
N SER A 293 11.35 -7.63 2.50
CA SER A 293 12.17 -8.77 2.11
C SER A 293 13.63 -8.58 2.55
N GLY A 294 14.23 -9.64 3.05
CA GLY A 294 15.66 -9.73 3.30
C GLY A 294 16.40 -10.45 2.16
N LEU A 295 17.68 -10.20 2.04
CA LEU A 295 18.52 -10.91 1.08
C LEU A 295 18.66 -12.38 1.49
N ALA A 296 18.40 -13.28 0.56
CA ALA A 296 18.69 -14.70 0.66
C ALA A 296 19.98 -15.05 -0.09
N GLU A 297 20.15 -16.29 -0.44
CA GLU A 297 21.31 -16.81 -1.14
C GLU A 297 21.51 -16.18 -2.53
N LYS A 298 22.69 -16.40 -3.12
CA LYS A 298 23.02 -15.93 -4.47
C LYS A 298 21.99 -16.44 -5.48
N PRO A 299 21.67 -15.64 -6.53
CA PRO A 299 20.73 -16.05 -7.54
C PRO A 299 21.17 -17.36 -8.20
N SER A 300 20.24 -18.28 -8.36
CA SER A 300 20.51 -19.56 -9.01
C SER A 300 20.67 -19.36 -10.52
N ASP A 301 21.67 -20.01 -11.12
CA ASP A 301 21.83 -20.09 -12.59
C ASP A 301 20.65 -20.77 -13.28
N ARG A 302 19.73 -21.35 -12.49
CA ARG A 302 18.51 -21.99 -12.95
C ARG A 302 17.57 -21.04 -13.68
N TYR A 303 17.52 -19.76 -13.28
CA TYR A 303 16.68 -18.76 -13.96
C TYR A 303 17.07 -18.55 -15.42
N TYR A 304 18.38 -18.51 -15.73
CA TYR A 304 18.85 -18.37 -17.11
C TYR A 304 18.56 -19.60 -17.95
N LYS A 305 18.64 -20.81 -17.34
CA LYS A 305 18.29 -22.05 -18.04
C LYS A 305 16.78 -22.10 -18.30
N ALA A 306 15.96 -21.78 -17.31
CA ALA A 306 14.51 -21.73 -17.43
C ALA A 306 14.05 -20.69 -18.48
N ALA A 307 14.69 -19.52 -18.53
CA ALA A 307 14.41 -18.50 -19.54
C ALA A 307 14.67 -19.00 -20.96
N LYS A 308 15.77 -19.74 -21.19
CA LYS A 308 16.08 -20.36 -22.50
C LYS A 308 15.07 -21.44 -22.88
N ILE A 309 14.61 -22.26 -21.90
CA ILE A 309 13.55 -23.24 -22.13
C ILE A 309 12.25 -22.53 -22.53
N ALA A 310 11.86 -21.51 -21.79
CA ALA A 310 10.66 -20.74 -22.08
C ALA A 310 10.73 -20.06 -23.47
N GLU A 311 11.91 -19.60 -23.90
CA GLU A 311 12.12 -19.01 -25.23
C GLU A 311 11.89 -20.05 -26.33
N ALA A 312 12.37 -21.29 -26.15
CA ALA A 312 12.25 -22.38 -27.10
C ALA A 312 10.84 -22.98 -27.17
N PHE A 313 10.05 -22.87 -26.10
CA PHE A 313 8.72 -23.46 -26.01
C PHE A 313 7.67 -22.64 -26.77
N GLU A 314 6.75 -23.34 -27.43
CA GLU A 314 5.65 -22.77 -28.22
C GLU A 314 4.31 -22.93 -27.50
N ARG A 315 3.49 -21.87 -27.56
CA ARG A 315 2.13 -21.84 -26.99
C ARG A 315 1.24 -22.90 -27.70
N ASP A 316 0.35 -23.52 -26.94
CA ASP A 316 -0.61 -24.56 -27.34
C ASP A 316 0.04 -25.90 -27.75
N ILE A 317 1.37 -25.98 -27.79
CA ILE A 317 2.14 -27.22 -27.96
C ILE A 317 2.73 -27.66 -26.63
N HIS A 318 3.59 -26.84 -26.04
CA HIS A 318 4.32 -27.16 -24.81
C HIS A 318 3.62 -26.61 -23.55
N TYR A 319 2.82 -25.55 -23.69
CA TYR A 319 2.07 -24.97 -22.58
C TYR A 319 0.79 -24.29 -23.05
N THR A 320 -0.17 -24.17 -22.16
CA THR A 320 -1.40 -23.39 -22.35
C THR A 320 -1.41 -22.17 -21.42
N VAL A 321 -1.96 -21.06 -21.90
CA VAL A 321 -2.03 -19.79 -21.13
C VAL A 321 -3.47 -19.45 -20.84
N ASP A 322 -3.82 -19.36 -19.59
CA ASP A 322 -5.08 -18.76 -19.15
C ASP A 322 -4.87 -17.28 -18.80
N GLU A 323 -5.10 -16.42 -19.77
CA GLU A 323 -4.94 -14.97 -19.62
C GLU A 323 -5.90 -14.39 -18.55
N LYS A 324 -7.05 -15.03 -18.34
CA LYS A 324 -8.06 -14.60 -17.37
C LYS A 324 -7.60 -14.88 -15.94
N GLN A 325 -7.04 -16.07 -15.69
CA GLN A 325 -6.50 -16.45 -14.39
C GLN A 325 -5.04 -16.03 -14.20
N ARG A 326 -4.43 -15.43 -15.24
CA ARG A 326 -2.99 -15.11 -15.28
C ARG A 326 -2.13 -16.30 -14.89
N ASN A 327 -2.46 -17.47 -15.43
CA ASN A 327 -1.77 -18.71 -15.13
C ASN A 327 -1.29 -19.41 -16.40
N VAL A 328 -0.28 -20.24 -16.24
CA VAL A 328 0.31 -21.07 -17.30
C VAL A 328 0.32 -22.51 -16.82
N LEU A 329 -0.06 -23.42 -17.70
CA LEU A 329 -0.02 -24.86 -17.46
C LEU A 329 0.82 -25.52 -18.57
N LEU A 330 1.76 -26.38 -18.18
CA LEU A 330 2.48 -27.22 -19.11
C LEU A 330 1.57 -28.31 -19.66
N THR A 331 1.75 -28.67 -20.93
CA THR A 331 1.16 -29.87 -21.54
C THR A 331 2.00 -31.08 -21.23
N GLU A 332 1.51 -32.29 -21.51
CA GLU A 332 2.31 -33.53 -21.41
C GLU A 332 3.60 -33.46 -22.22
N GLN A 333 3.54 -32.87 -23.42
CA GLN A 333 4.72 -32.66 -24.26
C GLN A 333 5.69 -31.65 -23.61
N GLY A 334 5.18 -30.54 -23.07
CA GLY A 334 6.01 -29.56 -22.39
C GLY A 334 6.72 -30.09 -21.15
N TYR A 335 6.11 -31.03 -20.45
CA TYR A 335 6.78 -31.73 -19.33
C TYR A 335 7.93 -32.60 -19.86
N ALA A 336 7.64 -33.47 -20.81
CA ALA A 336 8.64 -34.39 -21.35
C ALA A 336 9.85 -33.65 -21.94
N ASP A 337 9.61 -32.61 -22.71
CA ASP A 337 10.69 -31.81 -23.36
C ASP A 337 11.49 -31.01 -22.31
N ALA A 338 10.84 -30.52 -21.23
CA ALA A 338 11.55 -29.84 -20.15
C ALA A 338 12.46 -30.80 -19.36
N GLU A 339 11.99 -32.02 -19.06
CA GLU A 339 12.75 -33.06 -18.38
C GLU A 339 13.95 -33.52 -19.23
N GLU A 340 13.74 -33.69 -20.55
CA GLU A 340 14.82 -34.05 -21.49
C GLU A 340 15.89 -32.96 -21.57
N ILE A 341 15.50 -31.67 -21.70
CA ILE A 341 16.43 -30.55 -21.78
C ILE A 341 17.24 -30.36 -20.49
N LEU A 342 16.61 -30.62 -19.35
CA LEU A 342 17.24 -30.44 -18.04
C LEU A 342 18.01 -31.69 -17.58
N ASP A 343 17.86 -32.83 -18.28
CA ASP A 343 18.42 -34.14 -17.91
C ASP A 343 18.00 -34.56 -16.48
N ILE A 344 16.70 -34.47 -16.20
CA ILE A 344 16.07 -34.82 -14.91
C ILE A 344 14.93 -35.81 -15.12
N ASN A 345 14.62 -36.59 -14.07
CA ASN A 345 13.57 -37.60 -14.16
C ASN A 345 12.18 -37.12 -13.73
N ASP A 346 12.09 -36.02 -12.98
CA ASP A 346 10.84 -35.46 -12.47
C ASP A 346 11.01 -33.96 -12.27
N LEU A 347 10.26 -33.18 -13.05
CA LEU A 347 10.25 -31.71 -12.98
C LEU A 347 9.75 -31.20 -11.62
N TYR A 348 8.92 -32.00 -10.93
CA TYR A 348 8.32 -31.66 -9.63
C TYR A 348 9.08 -32.21 -8.42
N ASP A 349 10.29 -32.78 -8.59
CA ASP A 349 11.08 -33.24 -7.43
C ASP A 349 11.22 -32.09 -6.42
N PRO A 350 10.73 -32.26 -5.16
CA PRO A 350 10.79 -31.23 -4.12
C PRO A 350 12.19 -30.73 -3.78
N ARG A 351 13.22 -31.53 -4.11
CA ARG A 351 14.63 -31.18 -3.83
C ARG A 351 15.17 -30.21 -4.87
N GLU A 352 14.71 -30.31 -6.11
CA GLU A 352 15.23 -29.51 -7.24
C GLU A 352 14.32 -28.34 -7.61
N GLN A 353 12.98 -28.48 -7.45
CA GLN A 353 11.98 -27.46 -7.66
C GLN A 353 11.98 -26.80 -9.06
N TRP A 354 12.43 -27.50 -10.11
CA TRP A 354 12.54 -26.95 -11.45
C TRP A 354 11.20 -26.47 -12.03
N ALA A 355 10.09 -27.10 -11.66
CA ALA A 355 8.77 -26.71 -12.16
C ALA A 355 8.45 -25.23 -11.91
N SER A 356 8.81 -24.70 -10.75
CA SER A 356 8.56 -23.28 -10.40
C SER A 356 9.38 -22.33 -11.28
N TYR A 357 10.63 -22.67 -11.58
CA TYR A 357 11.49 -21.85 -12.44
C TYR A 357 10.99 -21.82 -13.89
N VAL A 358 10.61 -22.97 -14.45
CA VAL A 358 10.11 -23.08 -15.83
C VAL A 358 8.76 -22.38 -15.98
N LEU A 359 7.82 -22.61 -15.05
CA LEU A 359 6.51 -21.95 -15.07
C LEU A 359 6.63 -20.43 -14.92
N ASN A 360 7.51 -19.93 -14.04
CA ASN A 360 7.74 -18.50 -13.89
C ASN A 360 8.40 -17.89 -15.14
N ALA A 361 9.29 -18.61 -15.79
CA ALA A 361 9.91 -18.14 -17.05
C ALA A 361 8.87 -18.02 -18.18
N ILE A 362 7.95 -18.99 -18.30
CA ILE A 362 6.86 -18.94 -19.28
C ILE A 362 5.85 -17.83 -18.92
N LYS A 363 5.50 -17.67 -17.62
CA LYS A 363 4.67 -16.54 -17.17
C LYS A 363 5.31 -15.19 -17.50
N ALA A 364 6.63 -15.04 -17.27
CA ALA A 364 7.37 -13.84 -17.62
C ALA A 364 7.35 -13.57 -19.13
N LYS A 365 7.38 -14.62 -19.97
CA LYS A 365 7.31 -14.51 -21.43
C LYS A 365 5.93 -14.04 -21.89
N GLU A 366 4.85 -14.67 -21.44
CA GLU A 366 3.51 -14.53 -21.99
C GLU A 366 2.65 -13.45 -21.31
N LEU A 367 2.77 -13.33 -19.98
CA LEU A 367 1.84 -12.53 -19.17
C LEU A 367 2.42 -11.20 -18.68
N PHE A 368 3.75 -11.01 -18.78
CA PHE A 368 4.41 -9.79 -18.34
C PHE A 368 5.13 -9.12 -19.50
N LEU A 369 4.54 -8.05 -20.00
CA LEU A 369 5.01 -7.33 -21.18
C LEU A 369 5.83 -6.10 -20.75
N LYS A 370 6.93 -5.90 -21.46
CA LYS A 370 7.76 -4.69 -21.31
C LYS A 370 6.95 -3.46 -21.73
N ASP A 371 7.21 -2.33 -21.07
CA ASP A 371 6.54 -1.04 -21.29
C ASP A 371 5.02 -1.03 -20.99
N ALA A 372 4.48 -2.16 -20.51
CA ALA A 372 3.13 -2.30 -20.00
C ALA A 372 3.12 -2.62 -18.49
N ASN A 373 3.78 -3.73 -18.09
CA ASN A 373 3.84 -4.18 -16.70
C ASN A 373 5.15 -3.77 -16.00
N TYR A 374 6.22 -3.52 -16.75
CA TYR A 374 7.51 -3.08 -16.22
C TYR A 374 8.30 -2.31 -17.28
N ILE A 375 9.26 -1.53 -16.80
CA ILE A 375 10.29 -0.87 -17.63
C ILE A 375 11.67 -1.34 -17.18
N VAL A 376 12.66 -1.25 -18.08
CA VAL A 376 14.07 -1.52 -17.74
C VAL A 376 14.79 -0.19 -17.60
N ARG A 377 15.26 0.11 -16.38
CA ARG A 377 15.97 1.35 -16.05
C ARG A 377 17.29 1.01 -15.36
N SER A 378 18.40 1.61 -15.79
CA SER A 378 19.73 1.42 -15.18
C SER A 378 20.17 -0.04 -15.01
N LYS A 379 19.75 -0.93 -15.92
CA LYS A 379 19.92 -2.40 -15.87
C LYS A 379 19.14 -3.09 -14.75
N GLU A 380 18.06 -2.50 -14.30
CA GLU A 380 17.12 -3.08 -13.35
C GLU A 380 15.73 -3.11 -13.95
N VAL A 381 14.96 -4.13 -13.59
CA VAL A 381 13.53 -4.22 -13.90
C VAL A 381 12.76 -3.45 -12.85
N VAL A 382 11.96 -2.48 -13.28
CA VAL A 382 11.14 -1.67 -12.38
C VAL A 382 9.68 -1.86 -12.75
N ILE A 383 8.85 -2.19 -11.75
CA ILE A 383 7.43 -2.45 -11.95
C ILE A 383 6.70 -1.16 -12.33
N VAL A 384 5.79 -1.26 -13.28
CA VAL A 384 4.80 -0.22 -13.59
C VAL A 384 3.46 -0.71 -13.06
N ASP A 385 2.83 0.11 -12.23
CA ASP A 385 1.49 -0.20 -11.72
C ASP A 385 0.46 -0.14 -12.86
N GLU A 386 -0.23 -1.22 -13.10
CA GLU A 386 -1.21 -1.37 -14.18
C GLU A 386 -2.38 -0.37 -14.05
N PHE A 387 -2.69 0.09 -12.84
CA PHE A 387 -3.82 0.98 -12.56
C PHE A 387 -3.45 2.45 -12.63
N THR A 388 -2.33 2.81 -12.02
CA THR A 388 -1.89 4.21 -11.98
C THR A 388 -0.95 4.55 -13.13
N GLY A 389 -0.39 3.55 -13.81
CA GLY A 389 0.63 3.74 -14.84
C GLY A 389 1.92 4.33 -14.28
N ARG A 390 2.15 4.25 -12.97
CA ARG A 390 3.31 4.82 -12.28
C ARG A 390 4.38 3.77 -12.02
N VAL A 391 5.62 4.22 -12.04
CA VAL A 391 6.77 3.40 -11.67
C VAL A 391 6.77 3.17 -10.16
N MET A 392 6.82 1.90 -9.77
CA MET A 392 6.92 1.47 -8.39
C MET A 392 8.37 1.15 -8.04
N ALA A 393 9.16 2.16 -7.74
CA ALA A 393 10.56 1.96 -7.37
C ALA A 393 10.67 1.15 -6.06
N GLY A 394 11.61 0.19 -6.02
CA GLY A 394 11.85 -0.64 -4.84
C GLY A 394 10.85 -1.79 -4.65
N ARG A 395 9.76 -1.88 -5.42
CA ARG A 395 8.85 -3.03 -5.39
C ARG A 395 9.33 -4.14 -6.33
N ARG A 396 9.10 -5.39 -5.93
CA ARG A 396 9.46 -6.60 -6.70
C ARG A 396 8.34 -7.62 -6.66
N TRP A 397 8.18 -8.39 -7.74
CA TRP A 397 7.30 -9.56 -7.72
C TRP A 397 7.92 -10.66 -6.87
N SER A 398 7.07 -11.38 -6.15
CA SER A 398 7.45 -12.49 -5.28
C SER A 398 7.72 -13.79 -6.06
N ASP A 399 8.18 -14.80 -5.34
CA ASP A 399 8.22 -16.19 -5.77
C ASP A 399 9.10 -16.50 -6.98
N GLY A 400 10.15 -15.71 -7.18
CA GLY A 400 11.07 -15.90 -8.30
C GLY A 400 10.60 -15.30 -9.62
N LEU A 401 9.41 -14.72 -9.69
CA LEU A 401 8.88 -14.13 -10.93
C LEU A 401 9.70 -12.91 -11.37
N HIS A 402 10.12 -12.07 -10.41
CA HIS A 402 10.96 -10.90 -10.73
C HIS A 402 12.30 -11.33 -11.35
N GLN A 403 12.94 -12.34 -10.79
CA GLN A 403 14.17 -12.92 -11.28
C GLN A 403 13.97 -13.57 -12.68
N ALA A 404 12.81 -14.19 -12.90
CA ALA A 404 12.48 -14.73 -14.22
C ALA A 404 12.34 -13.63 -15.28
N ILE A 405 11.80 -12.47 -14.93
CA ILE A 405 11.72 -11.29 -15.82
C ILE A 405 13.10 -10.68 -16.03
N GLU A 406 13.93 -10.58 -14.96
CA GLU A 406 15.34 -10.15 -15.08
C GLU A 406 16.11 -11.06 -16.04
N ALA A 407 15.91 -12.38 -15.96
CA ALA A 407 16.51 -13.35 -16.86
C ALA A 407 16.01 -13.18 -18.31
N LYS A 408 14.71 -12.95 -18.52
CA LYS A 408 14.10 -12.67 -19.82
C LYS A 408 14.71 -11.44 -20.49
N GLU A 409 14.92 -10.35 -19.75
CA GLU A 409 15.48 -9.09 -20.26
C GLU A 409 17.03 -9.10 -20.34
N GLY A 410 17.68 -10.18 -19.89
CA GLY A 410 19.15 -10.29 -19.89
C GLY A 410 19.85 -9.30 -18.96
N VAL A 411 19.16 -8.78 -17.96
CA VAL A 411 19.74 -7.92 -16.93
C VAL A 411 20.33 -8.79 -15.80
N PRO A 412 21.26 -8.25 -14.97
CA PRO A 412 21.79 -9.00 -13.84
C PRO A 412 20.68 -9.43 -12.89
N ILE A 413 20.58 -10.74 -12.61
CA ILE A 413 19.60 -11.27 -11.66
C ILE A 413 20.04 -10.91 -10.25
N GLN A 414 19.15 -10.28 -9.51
CA GLN A 414 19.38 -9.96 -8.11
C GLN A 414 19.10 -11.17 -7.21
N ASN A 415 19.67 -11.17 -5.99
CA ASN A 415 19.51 -12.25 -5.03
C ASN A 415 18.02 -12.55 -4.78
N GLU A 416 17.72 -13.82 -4.52
CA GLU A 416 16.42 -14.20 -4.00
C GLU A 416 16.15 -13.48 -2.68
N THR A 417 14.88 -13.21 -2.41
CA THR A 417 14.46 -12.50 -1.21
C THR A 417 13.61 -13.40 -0.32
N ILE A 418 13.88 -13.34 0.97
CA ILE A 418 13.05 -14.01 1.98
C ILE A 418 12.14 -12.98 2.63
N THR A 419 10.86 -13.29 2.76
CA THR A 419 9.91 -12.42 3.47
C THR A 419 10.28 -12.33 4.94
N LEU A 420 10.58 -11.13 5.42
CA LEU A 420 10.84 -10.82 6.83
C LEU A 420 9.55 -10.45 7.55
N ALA A 421 8.74 -9.61 6.94
CA ALA A 421 7.44 -9.19 7.45
C ALA A 421 6.49 -8.89 6.29
N SER A 422 5.21 -9.14 6.49
CA SER A 422 4.17 -8.82 5.51
C SER A 422 2.85 -8.46 6.19
N ILE A 423 2.06 -7.63 5.54
CA ILE A 423 0.68 -7.33 5.95
C ILE A 423 -0.13 -6.93 4.71
N SER A 424 -1.40 -7.37 4.65
CA SER A 424 -2.33 -6.86 3.63
C SER A 424 -2.76 -5.43 3.95
N TYR A 425 -3.06 -4.62 2.93
CA TYR A 425 -3.61 -3.27 3.13
C TYR A 425 -4.90 -3.31 3.93
N GLN A 426 -5.73 -4.34 3.72
CA GLN A 426 -6.97 -4.54 4.44
C GLN A 426 -6.72 -4.62 5.94
N ASN A 427 -5.88 -5.54 6.39
CA ASN A 427 -5.57 -5.72 7.81
C ASN A 427 -4.78 -4.56 8.40
N PHE A 428 -3.95 -3.90 7.60
CA PHE A 428 -3.21 -2.72 8.06
C PHE A 428 -4.14 -1.55 8.41
N PHE A 429 -5.06 -1.17 7.50
CA PHE A 429 -5.96 -0.04 7.75
C PHE A 429 -7.05 -0.34 8.78
N LEU A 430 -7.42 -1.60 8.97
CA LEU A 430 -8.33 -2.01 10.04
C LEU A 430 -7.76 -1.83 11.46
N GLN A 431 -6.45 -1.59 11.59
CA GLN A 431 -5.83 -1.27 12.90
C GLN A 431 -6.15 0.15 13.40
N PHE A 432 -6.63 1.04 12.53
CA PHE A 432 -7.03 2.37 12.96
C PHE A 432 -8.38 2.32 13.70
N PRO A 433 -8.47 2.81 14.95
CA PRO A 433 -9.73 2.86 15.68
C PRO A 433 -10.82 3.65 14.95
N LYS A 434 -10.41 4.64 14.17
CA LYS A 434 -11.30 5.45 13.34
C LYS A 434 -10.69 5.67 11.97
N LEU A 435 -11.30 5.05 10.97
CA LEU A 435 -10.91 5.11 9.57
C LEU A 435 -11.98 5.82 8.76
N CYS A 436 -11.59 6.66 7.82
CA CYS A 436 -12.48 7.25 6.84
C CYS A 436 -11.74 7.48 5.52
N GLY A 437 -12.49 7.84 4.48
CA GLY A 437 -11.87 8.12 3.21
C GLY A 437 -12.77 8.92 2.28
N MET A 438 -12.17 9.45 1.21
CA MET A 438 -12.88 10.23 0.20
C MET A 438 -12.44 9.84 -1.20
N THR A 439 -13.38 9.87 -2.13
CA THR A 439 -13.14 9.65 -3.56
C THR A 439 -14.30 10.21 -4.38
N GLY A 440 -14.14 10.28 -5.70
CA GLY A 440 -15.20 10.65 -6.64
C GLY A 440 -16.11 9.50 -7.07
N THR A 441 -15.80 8.26 -6.69
CA THR A 441 -16.32 7.04 -7.36
C THR A 441 -16.45 5.82 -6.43
N ALA A 442 -16.87 6.00 -5.19
CA ALA A 442 -17.00 4.89 -4.22
C ALA A 442 -18.29 4.07 -4.35
N ALA A 443 -19.38 4.65 -4.85
CA ALA A 443 -20.70 4.02 -4.84
C ALA A 443 -20.78 2.70 -5.62
N THR A 444 -19.93 2.52 -6.64
CA THR A 444 -19.88 1.27 -7.42
C THR A 444 -19.35 0.10 -6.60
N GLU A 445 -18.46 0.38 -5.65
CA GLU A 445 -17.76 -0.61 -4.81
C GLU A 445 -18.24 -0.59 -3.34
N SER A 446 -19.41 0.00 -3.08
CA SER A 446 -19.96 0.18 -1.71
C SER A 446 -20.07 -1.13 -0.94
N GLN A 447 -20.42 -2.23 -1.63
CA GLN A 447 -20.51 -3.56 -1.03
C GLN A 447 -19.15 -4.06 -0.51
N GLU A 448 -18.06 -3.82 -1.25
CA GLU A 448 -16.72 -4.19 -0.84
C GLU A 448 -16.25 -3.38 0.37
N PHE A 449 -16.43 -2.05 0.35
CA PHE A 449 -16.11 -1.19 1.47
C PHE A 449 -16.84 -1.59 2.76
N GLU A 450 -18.12 -1.95 2.66
CA GLU A 450 -18.91 -2.38 3.81
C GLU A 450 -18.52 -3.77 4.31
N SER A 451 -18.31 -4.74 3.39
CA SER A 451 -18.03 -6.13 3.76
C SER A 451 -16.65 -6.31 4.37
N ILE A 452 -15.60 -5.70 3.78
CA ILE A 452 -14.20 -5.86 4.20
C ILE A 452 -13.84 -4.83 5.26
N TYR A 453 -14.00 -3.53 4.97
CA TYR A 453 -13.49 -2.44 5.82
C TYR A 453 -14.51 -1.91 6.83
N LYS A 454 -15.76 -2.39 6.77
CA LYS A 454 -16.89 -1.89 7.60
C LYS A 454 -17.19 -0.41 7.41
N LEU A 455 -16.80 0.13 6.25
CA LEU A 455 -16.98 1.54 5.90
C LEU A 455 -18.22 1.74 5.04
N LYS A 456 -19.10 2.60 5.51
CA LYS A 456 -20.30 3.00 4.76
C LYS A 456 -19.95 4.09 3.75
N VAL A 457 -20.45 3.97 2.52
CA VAL A 457 -20.32 5.01 1.49
C VAL A 457 -21.51 5.98 1.58
N THR A 458 -21.21 7.26 1.75
CA THR A 458 -22.20 8.33 1.79
C THR A 458 -21.96 9.32 0.66
N VAL A 459 -22.94 9.47 -0.24
CA VAL A 459 -22.87 10.41 -1.37
C VAL A 459 -23.09 11.83 -0.85
N VAL A 460 -22.15 12.72 -1.17
CA VAL A 460 -22.21 14.15 -0.84
C VAL A 460 -22.68 14.91 -2.10
N PRO A 461 -23.66 15.81 -2.00
CA PRO A 461 -24.15 16.56 -3.15
C PRO A 461 -23.10 17.51 -3.71
N THR A 462 -23.17 17.80 -5.01
CA THR A 462 -22.30 18.79 -5.66
C THR A 462 -22.70 20.20 -5.30
N ASN A 463 -21.70 21.14 -5.30
CA ASN A 463 -21.95 22.56 -5.05
C ASN A 463 -22.79 23.20 -6.17
N LYS A 464 -22.46 22.90 -7.45
CA LYS A 464 -23.22 23.32 -8.61
C LYS A 464 -23.67 22.10 -9.43
N PRO A 465 -24.80 22.17 -10.14
CA PRO A 465 -25.24 21.09 -11.03
C PRO A 465 -24.18 20.77 -12.09
N MET A 466 -23.95 19.49 -12.35
CA MET A 466 -23.06 19.04 -13.42
C MET A 466 -23.74 19.23 -14.78
N ILE A 467 -23.13 20.02 -15.67
CA ILE A 467 -23.61 20.28 -17.01
C ILE A 467 -22.79 19.60 -18.12
N ARG A 468 -21.82 18.75 -17.71
CA ARG A 468 -21.02 17.95 -18.66
C ARG A 468 -21.91 17.03 -19.48
N LYS A 469 -21.59 16.94 -20.78
CA LYS A 469 -22.25 16.05 -21.71
C LYS A 469 -21.41 14.79 -21.95
N ASP A 470 -21.90 13.65 -21.53
CA ASP A 470 -21.29 12.36 -21.81
C ASP A 470 -21.92 11.78 -23.09
N ASP A 471 -21.15 11.83 -24.21
CA ASP A 471 -21.60 11.32 -25.51
C ASP A 471 -21.55 9.77 -25.52
N SER A 472 -22.36 9.16 -26.39
CA SER A 472 -22.40 7.71 -26.55
C SER A 472 -21.06 7.15 -26.99
N ASP A 473 -20.74 5.94 -26.53
CA ASP A 473 -19.54 5.22 -26.97
C ASP A 473 -19.61 4.86 -28.45
N VAL A 474 -18.50 4.97 -29.13
CA VAL A 474 -18.33 4.59 -30.53
C VAL A 474 -17.52 3.30 -30.60
N VAL A 475 -18.10 2.25 -31.15
CA VAL A 475 -17.47 0.93 -31.20
C VAL A 475 -17.10 0.60 -32.65
N PHE A 476 -15.88 0.17 -32.86
CA PHE A 476 -15.37 -0.32 -34.16
C PHE A 476 -15.11 -1.82 -34.10
N ARG A 477 -15.12 -2.47 -35.26
CA ARG A 477 -14.72 -3.88 -35.33
C ARG A 477 -13.20 -4.03 -35.09
N ALA A 478 -12.40 -3.25 -35.78
CA ALA A 478 -10.95 -3.33 -35.74
C ALA A 478 -10.31 -2.12 -35.05
N THR A 479 -9.16 -2.33 -34.45
CA THR A 479 -8.38 -1.31 -33.75
C THR A 479 -7.94 -0.16 -34.67
N ASN A 480 -7.61 -0.44 -35.95
CA ASN A 480 -7.20 0.60 -36.89
C ASN A 480 -8.31 1.63 -37.18
N GLY A 481 -9.57 1.20 -37.27
CA GLY A 481 -10.72 2.10 -37.43
C GLY A 481 -10.91 3.00 -36.20
N LYS A 482 -10.73 2.45 -35.01
CA LYS A 482 -10.74 3.18 -33.74
C LYS A 482 -9.70 4.32 -33.71
N TRP A 483 -8.45 4.03 -34.03
CA TRP A 483 -7.37 5.03 -33.96
C TRP A 483 -7.55 6.16 -34.97
N ARG A 484 -8.02 5.85 -36.18
CA ARG A 484 -8.38 6.91 -37.17
C ARG A 484 -9.47 7.83 -36.64
N ALA A 485 -10.52 7.28 -36.02
CA ALA A 485 -11.62 8.06 -35.46
C ALA A 485 -11.15 8.92 -34.28
N VAL A 486 -10.28 8.40 -33.41
CA VAL A 486 -9.67 9.16 -32.30
C VAL A 486 -8.85 10.35 -32.86
N LEU A 487 -8.01 10.14 -33.87
CA LEU A 487 -7.22 11.21 -34.49
C LEU A 487 -8.10 12.32 -35.10
N VAL A 488 -9.17 11.93 -35.79
CA VAL A 488 -10.16 12.88 -36.36
C VAL A 488 -10.84 13.69 -35.25
N GLU A 489 -11.25 13.05 -34.15
CA GLU A 489 -11.91 13.73 -33.05
C GLU A 489 -10.97 14.73 -32.35
N ILE A 490 -9.72 14.34 -32.10
CA ILE A 490 -8.69 15.24 -31.54
C ILE A 490 -8.45 16.43 -32.47
N SER A 491 -8.29 16.20 -33.79
CA SER A 491 -8.08 17.26 -34.77
C SER A 491 -9.25 18.23 -34.84
N ARG A 492 -10.50 17.70 -34.76
CA ARG A 492 -11.72 18.48 -34.76
C ARG A 492 -11.80 19.43 -33.55
N MET A 493 -11.50 18.89 -32.36
CA MET A 493 -11.56 19.67 -31.11
C MET A 493 -10.43 20.69 -31.02
N ASN A 494 -9.22 20.33 -31.40
CA ASN A 494 -8.06 21.24 -31.45
C ASN A 494 -8.31 22.43 -32.36
N LYS A 495 -8.88 22.20 -33.56
CA LYS A 495 -9.25 23.28 -34.51
C LYS A 495 -10.26 24.29 -33.96
N VAL A 496 -11.16 23.84 -33.08
CA VAL A 496 -12.13 24.71 -32.40
C VAL A 496 -11.50 25.43 -31.21
N GLY A 497 -10.28 25.07 -30.83
CA GLY A 497 -9.56 25.60 -29.65
C GLY A 497 -9.97 24.95 -28.32
N ARG A 498 -10.69 23.83 -28.36
CA ARG A 498 -11.00 23.08 -27.13
C ARG A 498 -9.79 22.30 -26.65
N PRO A 499 -9.48 22.33 -25.35
CA PRO A 499 -8.49 21.42 -24.77
C PRO A 499 -9.02 19.96 -24.80
N VAL A 500 -8.12 19.02 -25.12
CA VAL A 500 -8.44 17.58 -25.23
C VAL A 500 -7.52 16.79 -24.30
N LEU A 501 -8.13 15.94 -23.46
CA LEU A 501 -7.43 14.95 -22.67
C LEU A 501 -7.76 13.56 -23.22
N VAL A 502 -6.73 12.85 -23.68
CA VAL A 502 -6.85 11.49 -24.21
C VAL A 502 -6.34 10.48 -23.18
N GLY A 503 -7.23 9.60 -22.73
CA GLY A 503 -6.88 8.48 -21.85
C GLY A 503 -6.52 7.22 -22.65
N THR A 504 -5.30 6.69 -22.44
CA THR A 504 -4.81 5.42 -23.00
C THR A 504 -4.54 4.41 -21.89
N THR A 505 -4.54 3.12 -22.22
CA THR A 505 -4.35 2.03 -21.23
C THR A 505 -2.91 1.56 -21.09
N SER A 506 -2.02 1.90 -22.03
CA SER A 506 -0.60 1.52 -21.99
C SER A 506 0.33 2.62 -22.46
N VAL A 507 1.61 2.53 -22.07
CA VAL A 507 2.67 3.43 -22.52
C VAL A 507 2.84 3.33 -24.04
N GLU A 508 2.82 2.11 -24.59
CA GLU A 508 2.94 1.85 -26.03
C GLU A 508 1.85 2.54 -26.84
N GLN A 509 0.59 2.42 -26.40
CA GLN A 509 -0.54 3.12 -27.04
C GLN A 509 -0.37 4.64 -27.00
N SER A 510 0.13 5.17 -25.87
CA SER A 510 0.36 6.62 -25.75
C SER A 510 1.42 7.13 -26.73
N GLU A 511 2.47 6.33 -26.96
CA GLU A 511 3.55 6.67 -27.87
C GLU A 511 3.15 6.52 -29.35
N SER A 512 2.47 5.42 -29.69
CA SER A 512 1.92 5.23 -31.04
C SER A 512 0.96 6.36 -31.42
N LEU A 513 0.08 6.77 -30.51
CA LEU A 513 -0.79 7.93 -30.74
C LEU A 513 -0.01 9.24 -30.85
N SER A 514 1.04 9.41 -30.03
CA SER A 514 1.91 10.60 -30.09
C SER A 514 2.60 10.70 -31.46
N GLU A 515 3.08 9.59 -32.00
CA GLU A 515 3.69 9.55 -33.32
C GLU A 515 2.69 9.95 -34.42
N GLN A 516 1.49 9.39 -34.40
CA GLN A 516 0.41 9.74 -35.35
C GLN A 516 0.00 11.21 -35.26
N LEU A 517 -0.07 11.79 -34.06
CA LEU A 517 -0.37 13.21 -33.87
C LEU A 517 0.76 14.12 -34.37
N ARG A 518 2.01 13.68 -34.21
CA ARG A 518 3.19 14.39 -34.73
C ARG A 518 3.19 14.40 -36.26
N GLU A 519 2.87 13.26 -36.88
CA GLU A 519 2.70 13.18 -38.32
C GLU A 519 1.55 14.08 -38.84
N ALA A 520 0.46 14.18 -38.10
CA ALA A 520 -0.66 15.05 -38.39
C ALA A 520 -0.39 16.55 -38.09
N GLY A 521 0.78 16.89 -37.53
CA GLY A 521 1.17 18.26 -37.18
C GLY A 521 0.38 18.88 -36.03
N ILE A 522 -0.16 18.05 -35.11
CA ILE A 522 -0.92 18.51 -33.93
C ILE A 522 0.02 18.57 -32.73
N PRO A 523 0.27 19.77 -32.15
CA PRO A 523 1.07 19.91 -30.95
C PRO A 523 0.39 19.21 -29.77
N HIS A 524 1.13 18.41 -29.02
CA HIS A 524 0.61 17.65 -27.90
C HIS A 524 1.70 17.36 -26.87
N GLU A 525 1.27 17.06 -25.63
CA GLU A 525 2.12 16.59 -24.53
C GLU A 525 1.71 15.18 -24.14
N VAL A 526 2.72 14.37 -23.72
CA VAL A 526 2.50 12.96 -23.31
C VAL A 526 2.82 12.83 -21.83
N LEU A 527 1.89 12.24 -21.09
CA LEU A 527 2.00 11.94 -19.67
C LEU A 527 1.91 10.43 -19.46
N ASN A 528 3.06 9.77 -19.38
CA ASN A 528 3.17 8.32 -19.17
C ASN A 528 4.25 7.99 -18.13
N ALA A 529 4.44 6.69 -17.84
CA ALA A 529 5.37 6.20 -16.82
C ALA A 529 6.86 6.37 -17.16
N LYS A 530 7.21 6.93 -18.31
CA LYS A 530 8.63 7.17 -18.65
C LYS A 530 9.23 8.23 -17.72
N PRO A 531 10.49 8.06 -17.26
CA PRO A 531 11.12 8.95 -16.29
C PRO A 531 11.08 10.43 -16.68
N GLU A 532 11.32 10.72 -17.95
CA GLU A 532 11.31 12.08 -18.52
C GLU A 532 9.95 12.76 -18.37
N ASN A 533 8.86 12.01 -18.49
CA ASN A 533 7.50 12.51 -18.40
C ASN A 533 7.02 12.60 -16.93
N VAL A 534 7.47 11.69 -16.07
CA VAL A 534 7.14 11.70 -14.63
C VAL A 534 7.73 12.94 -13.94
N GLU A 535 8.96 13.34 -14.28
CA GLU A 535 9.58 14.55 -13.72
C GLU A 535 8.83 15.82 -14.16
N ARG A 536 8.17 15.81 -15.32
CA ARG A 536 7.39 16.91 -15.87
C ARG A 536 5.88 16.82 -15.65
N GLU A 537 5.41 15.82 -14.88
CA GLU A 537 3.96 15.58 -14.70
C GLU A 537 3.21 16.85 -14.28
N ALA A 538 3.71 17.55 -13.26
CA ALA A 538 3.06 18.76 -12.75
C ALA A 538 3.00 19.89 -13.78
N GLU A 539 4.05 20.03 -14.61
CA GLU A 539 4.12 21.03 -15.69
C GLU A 539 3.08 20.72 -16.78
N ILE A 540 2.99 19.45 -17.20
CA ILE A 540 2.06 19.00 -18.24
C ILE A 540 0.61 19.18 -17.78
N VAL A 541 0.29 18.76 -16.54
CA VAL A 541 -1.07 18.90 -16.00
C VAL A 541 -1.49 20.37 -15.87
N ALA A 542 -0.59 21.25 -15.45
CA ALA A 542 -0.87 22.68 -15.33
C ALA A 542 -1.24 23.34 -16.68
N GLN A 543 -0.77 22.79 -17.81
CA GLN A 543 -1.02 23.28 -19.17
C GLN A 543 -2.20 22.60 -19.86
N SER A 544 -2.65 21.45 -19.37
CA SER A 544 -3.67 20.62 -20.04
C SER A 544 -5.04 21.29 -20.23
N GLY A 545 -5.31 22.38 -19.48
CA GLY A 545 -6.54 23.16 -19.57
C GLY A 545 -6.46 24.39 -20.50
N ARG A 546 -5.33 24.66 -21.17
CA ARG A 546 -5.13 25.80 -22.05
C ARG A 546 -5.86 25.65 -23.39
N LEU A 547 -6.05 26.76 -24.07
CA LEU A 547 -6.75 26.81 -25.36
C LEU A 547 -6.06 25.91 -26.41
N GLY A 548 -6.79 24.92 -26.94
CA GLY A 548 -6.29 24.00 -27.95
C GLY A 548 -5.23 23.01 -27.46
N ALA A 549 -4.96 22.90 -26.16
CA ALA A 549 -4.01 21.93 -25.61
C ALA A 549 -4.48 20.50 -25.88
N VAL A 550 -3.56 19.60 -26.29
CA VAL A 550 -3.80 18.18 -26.43
C VAL A 550 -2.85 17.46 -25.48
N THR A 551 -3.41 16.68 -24.57
CA THR A 551 -2.64 15.90 -23.59
C THR A 551 -3.04 14.42 -23.70
N ILE A 552 -2.05 13.54 -23.95
CA ILE A 552 -2.22 12.09 -23.90
C ILE A 552 -1.77 11.65 -22.51
N ALA A 553 -2.65 10.94 -21.79
CA ALA A 553 -2.32 10.45 -20.45
C ALA A 553 -2.57 8.94 -20.36
N THR A 554 -1.61 8.18 -19.85
CA THR A 554 -1.84 6.77 -19.52
C THR A 554 -2.65 6.66 -18.24
N ASN A 555 -3.61 5.76 -18.24
CA ASN A 555 -4.54 5.42 -17.15
C ASN A 555 -4.84 6.57 -16.20
N MET A 556 -4.13 6.67 -15.12
CA MET A 556 -4.38 7.65 -14.05
C MET A 556 -3.25 8.66 -13.89
N ALA A 557 -2.38 8.81 -14.88
CA ALA A 557 -1.38 9.85 -14.84
C ALA A 557 -2.08 11.21 -14.60
N GLY A 558 -1.58 12.00 -13.64
CA GLY A 558 -2.24 13.20 -13.15
C GLY A 558 -3.45 12.95 -12.22
N ARG A 559 -3.69 11.73 -11.71
CA ARG A 559 -4.72 11.46 -10.68
C ARG A 559 -4.44 12.31 -9.43
N GLY A 560 -5.52 12.80 -8.77
CA GLY A 560 -5.39 13.68 -7.61
C GLY A 560 -5.03 15.12 -7.95
N THR A 561 -4.76 15.47 -9.24
CA THR A 561 -4.48 16.82 -9.68
C THR A 561 -5.65 17.39 -10.47
N ASP A 562 -5.93 18.67 -10.30
CA ASP A 562 -7.00 19.35 -11.00
C ASP A 562 -6.49 19.99 -12.30
N ILE A 563 -7.25 19.81 -13.40
CA ILE A 563 -7.03 20.53 -14.66
C ILE A 563 -7.84 21.81 -14.61
N ILE A 564 -7.14 22.92 -14.49
CA ILE A 564 -7.73 24.26 -14.44
C ILE A 564 -7.87 24.81 -15.86
N LEU A 565 -9.09 25.15 -16.27
CA LEU A 565 -9.33 25.75 -17.58
C LEU A 565 -8.61 27.10 -17.69
N GLY A 566 -7.87 27.31 -18.77
CA GLY A 566 -7.01 28.47 -18.98
C GLY A 566 -5.58 28.35 -18.44
N GLY A 567 -5.28 27.25 -17.68
CA GLY A 567 -3.98 27.02 -17.07
C GLY A 567 -3.90 27.43 -15.59
N ASN A 568 -2.85 27.00 -14.90
CA ASN A 568 -2.62 27.26 -13.47
C ASN A 568 -1.59 28.39 -13.27
N ALA A 569 -2.06 29.63 -13.05
CA ALA A 569 -1.23 30.81 -12.88
C ALA A 569 -0.26 30.73 -11.67
N GLU A 570 -0.69 30.13 -10.55
CA GLU A 570 0.14 30.02 -9.35
C GLU A 570 1.29 29.02 -9.56
N PHE A 571 1.00 27.90 -10.22
CA PHE A 571 2.04 26.91 -10.55
C PHE A 571 3.07 27.49 -11.54
N MET A 572 2.62 28.22 -12.56
CA MET A 572 3.50 28.92 -13.52
C MET A 572 4.37 29.96 -12.83
N ALA A 573 3.81 30.73 -11.87
CA ALA A 573 4.55 31.67 -11.07
C ALA A 573 5.64 31.01 -10.21
N ARG A 574 5.33 29.85 -9.59
CA ARG A 574 6.31 29.06 -8.86
C ARG A 574 7.45 28.57 -9.77
N LEU A 575 7.12 28.07 -10.96
CA LEU A 575 8.13 27.66 -11.95
C LEU A 575 9.03 28.83 -12.38
N LYS A 576 8.46 30.01 -12.57
CA LYS A 576 9.24 31.20 -12.94
C LYS A 576 10.16 31.67 -11.83
N LEU A 577 9.69 31.68 -10.59
CA LEU A 577 10.50 31.99 -9.42
C LEU A 577 11.61 30.93 -9.24
N ARG A 578 11.29 29.65 -9.41
CA ARG A 578 12.25 28.55 -9.37
C ARG A 578 13.37 28.70 -10.41
N GLU A 579 13.00 29.06 -11.66
CA GLU A 579 13.96 29.27 -12.75
C GLU A 579 14.98 30.38 -12.42
N ILE A 580 14.58 31.41 -11.68
CA ILE A 580 15.43 32.53 -11.32
C ILE A 580 16.24 32.26 -10.04
N LEU A 581 15.65 31.63 -9.02
CA LEU A 581 16.23 31.45 -7.70
C LEU A 581 17.21 30.25 -7.65
N MET A 582 16.79 29.07 -8.17
CA MET A 582 17.54 27.83 -7.99
C MET A 582 18.98 27.88 -8.52
N PRO A 583 19.26 28.41 -9.71
CA PRO A 583 20.64 28.50 -10.22
C PRO A 583 21.58 29.31 -9.33
N ARG A 584 21.04 30.18 -8.46
CA ARG A 584 21.77 31.08 -7.60
C ARG A 584 22.08 30.48 -6.23
N VAL A 585 21.15 29.68 -5.66
CA VAL A 585 21.23 29.18 -4.27
C VAL A 585 21.66 27.73 -4.15
N VAL A 586 21.42 26.89 -5.18
CA VAL A 586 21.73 25.44 -5.12
C VAL A 586 23.20 25.18 -5.43
N ASN A 587 23.83 24.34 -4.60
CA ASN A 587 25.21 23.88 -4.79
C ASN A 587 25.29 22.84 -5.91
N PRO A 588 26.06 23.05 -6.99
CA PRO A 588 26.14 22.10 -8.09
C PRO A 588 26.93 20.81 -7.76
N ILE A 589 27.40 20.61 -6.53
CA ILE A 589 28.29 19.51 -6.11
C ILE A 589 27.57 18.49 -5.23
N ASP A 590 26.30 18.63 -4.93
CA ASP A 590 25.53 17.62 -4.17
C ASP A 590 25.24 16.37 -5.04
N GLY A 591 26.24 15.57 -5.16
CA GLY A 591 26.20 14.23 -5.70
C GLY A 591 27.58 13.60 -5.55
N VAL A 592 27.64 12.58 -4.72
CA VAL A 592 28.74 11.59 -4.58
C VAL A 592 29.90 11.83 -5.53
N ILE A 593 31.12 11.99 -5.01
CA ILE A 593 32.39 12.07 -5.76
C ILE A 593 32.50 10.86 -6.71
N VAL A 594 31.86 10.96 -7.86
CA VAL A 594 32.03 10.05 -8.99
C VAL A 594 33.10 10.64 -9.88
N SER A 595 34.09 9.84 -10.18
CA SER A 595 35.27 10.18 -10.99
C SER A 595 34.92 11.10 -12.17
N LYS A 596 35.82 12.04 -12.48
CA LYS A 596 35.73 13.09 -13.54
C LYS A 596 35.29 12.63 -14.94
N LYS A 597 34.97 11.36 -15.16
CA LYS A 597 34.52 10.79 -16.46
C LYS A 597 33.00 10.54 -16.57
N GLN A 598 32.23 10.71 -15.49
CA GLN A 598 30.78 10.53 -15.51
C GLN A 598 30.11 11.64 -14.67
N MET A 599 30.23 12.88 -15.11
CA MET A 599 29.33 13.93 -14.60
C MET A 599 27.94 13.66 -15.22
N PRO A 600 26.88 13.52 -14.40
CA PRO A 600 25.52 13.62 -14.92
C PRO A 600 25.35 14.96 -15.64
N PRO A 601 24.51 15.04 -16.68
CA PRO A 601 24.24 16.30 -17.37
C PRO A 601 23.78 17.31 -16.33
N ARG A 602 24.35 18.54 -16.40
CA ARG A 602 23.99 19.65 -15.50
C ARG A 602 22.47 19.82 -15.57
N LYS A 603 21.77 19.64 -14.46
CA LYS A 603 20.34 19.90 -14.36
C LYS A 603 20.10 21.36 -14.73
N THR A 604 19.44 21.59 -15.84
CA THR A 604 19.10 22.94 -16.27
C THR A 604 17.74 23.28 -15.68
N TRP A 605 17.68 24.26 -14.81
CA TRP A 605 16.45 24.80 -14.21
C TRP A 605 15.60 25.60 -15.21
N LYS A 606 16.04 25.70 -16.48
CA LYS A 606 15.30 26.38 -17.53
C LYS A 606 14.03 25.65 -17.88
N THR A 607 12.92 26.30 -17.71
CA THR A 607 11.60 25.88 -18.12
C THR A 607 11.35 26.28 -19.58
N ASN A 608 10.54 25.52 -20.31
CA ASN A 608 10.17 25.88 -21.68
C ASN A 608 9.38 27.19 -21.67
N GLU A 609 9.84 28.21 -22.43
CA GLU A 609 9.23 29.52 -22.48
C GLU A 609 7.75 29.50 -22.94
N SER A 610 7.37 28.51 -23.75
CA SER A 610 5.97 28.30 -24.19
C SER A 610 5.00 27.97 -23.06
N LEU A 611 5.49 27.57 -21.88
CA LEU A 611 4.67 27.26 -20.70
C LEU A 611 4.07 28.52 -20.07
N PHE A 612 4.73 29.66 -20.22
CA PHE A 612 4.29 30.89 -19.60
C PHE A 612 3.25 31.65 -20.48
N PRO A 613 2.19 32.21 -19.87
CA PRO A 613 1.12 32.89 -20.62
C PRO A 613 1.56 34.18 -21.24
N CYS A 614 2.56 34.86 -20.66
CA CYS A 614 3.15 36.11 -21.16
C CYS A 614 4.56 36.30 -20.62
N GLU A 615 5.32 37.23 -21.19
CA GLU A 615 6.54 37.75 -20.60
C GLU A 615 6.18 38.68 -19.42
N LEU A 616 6.95 38.59 -18.33
CA LEU A 616 6.74 39.42 -17.15
C LEU A 616 7.07 40.87 -17.45
N SER A 617 6.31 41.81 -16.87
CA SER A 617 6.60 43.24 -16.94
C SER A 617 7.98 43.55 -16.34
N LYS A 618 8.60 44.61 -16.80
CA LYS A 618 9.94 45.04 -16.31
C LYS A 618 9.93 45.30 -14.81
N GLU A 619 8.81 45.82 -14.29
CA GLU A 619 8.63 46.11 -12.85
C GLU A 619 8.57 44.84 -12.02
N THR A 620 7.78 43.86 -12.43
CA THR A 620 7.68 42.55 -11.77
C THR A 620 9.02 41.84 -11.84
N LEU A 621 9.69 41.82 -12.99
CA LEU A 621 10.99 41.18 -13.14
C LEU A 621 12.08 41.82 -12.27
N SER A 622 12.09 43.16 -12.11
CA SER A 622 12.99 43.85 -11.18
C SER A 622 12.70 43.44 -9.74
N SER A 623 11.43 43.52 -9.33
CA SER A 623 11.03 43.10 -7.97
C SER A 623 11.39 41.65 -7.63
N VAL A 624 11.30 40.75 -8.61
CA VAL A 624 11.72 39.33 -8.43
C VAL A 624 13.24 39.25 -8.28
N LYS A 625 14.00 39.93 -9.10
CA LYS A 625 15.46 39.93 -8.99
C LYS A 625 15.95 40.51 -7.67
N ASP A 626 15.34 41.59 -7.20
CA ASP A 626 15.67 42.21 -5.92
C ASP A 626 15.39 41.25 -4.76
N ALA A 627 14.23 40.55 -4.78
CA ALA A 627 13.88 39.54 -3.78
C ALA A 627 14.85 38.34 -3.79
N VAL A 628 15.25 37.89 -4.98
CA VAL A 628 16.23 36.81 -5.15
C VAL A 628 17.62 37.22 -4.67
N GLU A 629 18.04 38.49 -4.89
CA GLU A 629 19.32 39.01 -4.38
C GLU A 629 19.35 39.06 -2.86
N VAL A 630 18.25 39.45 -2.20
CA VAL A 630 18.12 39.41 -0.75
C VAL A 630 18.23 37.95 -0.26
N ALA A 631 17.56 37.01 -0.90
CA ALA A 631 17.64 35.59 -0.56
C ALA A 631 19.05 35.00 -0.75
N VAL A 632 19.74 35.34 -1.82
CA VAL A 632 21.12 34.91 -2.08
C VAL A 632 22.10 35.49 -1.05
N LYS A 633 21.88 36.72 -0.61
CA LYS A 633 22.72 37.37 0.41
C LYS A 633 22.59 36.70 1.77
N GLU A 634 21.38 36.31 2.17
CA GLU A 634 21.09 35.72 3.48
C GLU A 634 21.39 34.21 3.50
N TRP A 635 20.94 33.48 2.47
CA TRP A 635 21.11 32.03 2.40
C TRP A 635 22.49 31.57 1.89
N GLY A 636 23.24 32.48 1.25
CA GLY A 636 24.50 32.20 0.60
C GLY A 636 24.37 31.76 -0.86
N GLU A 637 25.35 32.19 -1.68
CA GLU A 637 25.40 31.79 -3.09
C GLU A 637 25.86 30.34 -3.21
N LYS A 638 25.04 29.47 -3.87
CA LYS A 638 25.33 28.05 -4.09
C LYS A 638 25.66 27.25 -2.81
N SER A 639 24.98 27.57 -1.73
CA SER A 639 25.25 27.01 -0.40
C SER A 639 24.26 25.92 0.02
N LEU A 640 23.05 25.89 -0.57
CA LEU A 640 21.98 24.98 -0.20
C LEU A 640 22.02 23.68 -0.99
N THR A 641 21.56 22.59 -0.39
CA THR A 641 21.20 21.38 -1.10
C THR A 641 19.96 21.62 -1.96
N GLU A 642 19.72 20.77 -2.97
CA GLU A 642 18.54 20.91 -3.81
C GLU A 642 17.26 20.79 -2.99
N LEU A 643 17.22 19.85 -2.03
CA LEU A 643 16.07 19.62 -1.18
C LEU A 643 15.76 20.83 -0.28
N GLU A 644 16.74 21.37 0.40
CA GLU A 644 16.59 22.56 1.24
C GLU A 644 16.12 23.77 0.44
N ALA A 645 16.64 23.94 -0.78
CA ALA A 645 16.23 25.05 -1.65
C ALA A 645 14.79 24.91 -2.14
N GLU A 646 14.35 23.69 -2.48
CA GLU A 646 12.94 23.39 -2.84
C GLU A 646 12.00 23.60 -1.65
N ASP A 647 12.38 23.21 -0.45
CA ASP A 647 11.57 23.42 0.77
C ASP A 647 11.42 24.92 1.08
N ARG A 648 12.50 25.69 0.98
CA ARG A 648 12.46 27.15 1.15
C ARG A 648 11.66 27.85 0.06
N LEU A 649 11.76 27.39 -1.19
CA LEU A 649 10.94 27.91 -2.31
C LEU A 649 9.47 27.60 -2.04
N SER A 650 9.14 26.41 -1.62
CA SER A 650 7.78 26.00 -1.31
C SER A 650 7.18 26.89 -0.22
N TYR A 651 7.92 27.09 0.88
CA TYR A 651 7.50 27.98 1.96
C TYR A 651 7.36 29.44 1.51
N SER A 652 8.20 29.88 0.57
CA SER A 652 8.09 31.22 -0.03
C SER A 652 6.86 31.41 -0.91
N CYS A 653 6.28 30.34 -1.45
CA CYS A 653 5.05 30.37 -2.25
C CYS A 653 3.77 30.27 -1.39
N GLU A 654 3.87 30.14 -0.07
CA GLU A 654 2.73 30.16 0.85
C GLU A 654 2.15 31.58 1.00
N LYS A 655 0.83 31.68 1.33
CA LYS A 655 0.13 32.97 1.51
C LYS A 655 0.02 33.44 2.96
N GLY A 656 0.38 32.56 3.92
CA GLY A 656 0.27 32.87 5.35
C GLY A 656 1.27 33.94 5.83
N PRO A 657 1.04 34.60 6.94
CA PRO A 657 1.97 35.56 7.48
C PRO A 657 3.29 34.89 7.90
N THR A 658 4.41 35.57 7.64
CA THR A 658 5.75 35.09 8.05
C THR A 658 6.48 36.21 8.77
N GLY A 659 7.31 35.83 9.76
CA GLY A 659 8.23 36.75 10.43
C GLY A 659 9.61 36.85 9.76
N ASP A 660 9.89 36.03 8.76
CA ASP A 660 11.14 36.02 8.00
C ASP A 660 11.06 37.05 6.84
N GLU A 661 11.95 38.04 6.85
CA GLU A 661 11.98 39.12 5.88
C GLU A 661 12.34 38.60 4.47
N VAL A 662 13.22 37.61 4.34
CA VAL A 662 13.60 37.02 3.05
C VAL A 662 12.39 36.29 2.44
N ILE A 663 11.72 35.47 3.24
CA ILE A 663 10.53 34.76 2.81
C ILE A 663 9.40 35.74 2.45
N ALA A 664 9.23 36.81 3.21
CA ALA A 664 8.22 37.84 2.90
C ALA A 664 8.49 38.51 1.55
N ASN A 665 9.73 38.82 1.23
CA ASN A 665 10.12 39.42 -0.05
C ASN A 665 9.89 38.44 -1.22
N LEU A 666 10.29 37.20 -1.09
CA LEU A 666 10.04 36.16 -2.11
C LEU A 666 8.54 35.90 -2.30
N ARG A 667 7.76 35.92 -1.22
CA ARG A 667 6.29 35.77 -1.24
C ARG A 667 5.61 36.92 -1.98
N ASN A 668 6.05 38.17 -1.75
CA ASN A 668 5.56 39.32 -2.49
C ASN A 668 5.92 39.23 -3.98
N ALA A 669 7.13 38.77 -4.31
CA ALA A 669 7.55 38.57 -5.69
C ALA A 669 6.69 37.48 -6.36
N PHE A 670 6.47 36.36 -5.69
CA PHE A 670 5.60 35.28 -6.15
C PHE A 670 4.17 35.77 -6.43
N THR A 671 3.59 36.53 -5.51
CA THR A 671 2.22 37.05 -5.64
C THR A 671 2.11 37.97 -6.85
N LYS A 672 3.08 38.87 -7.09
CA LYS A 672 3.10 39.76 -8.27
C LYS A 672 3.15 38.97 -9.58
N ILE A 673 3.97 37.90 -9.66
CA ILE A 673 4.02 37.03 -10.84
C ILE A 673 2.68 36.35 -11.05
N ALA A 674 2.11 35.77 -9.97
CA ALA A 674 0.86 35.07 -10.04
C ALA A 674 -0.31 35.95 -10.47
N ASP A 675 -0.40 37.15 -9.96
CA ASP A 675 -1.45 38.11 -10.31
C ASP A 675 -1.33 38.56 -11.78
N GLU A 676 -0.11 38.80 -12.29
CA GLU A 676 0.11 39.13 -13.69
C GLU A 676 -0.30 37.96 -14.61
N TYR A 677 0.09 36.73 -14.29
CA TYR A 677 -0.32 35.56 -15.06
C TYR A 677 -1.83 35.27 -14.98
N LYS A 678 -2.46 35.57 -13.85
CA LYS A 678 -3.89 35.33 -13.63
C LYS A 678 -4.78 36.11 -14.59
N VAL A 679 -4.39 37.34 -14.97
CA VAL A 679 -5.13 38.16 -15.94
C VAL A 679 -5.27 37.39 -17.27
N TYR A 680 -4.17 36.87 -17.77
CA TYR A 680 -4.14 36.16 -19.07
C TYR A 680 -4.85 34.78 -18.98
N THR A 681 -4.62 34.04 -17.91
CA THR A 681 -5.25 32.74 -17.74
C THR A 681 -6.77 32.82 -17.55
N GLU A 682 -7.29 33.91 -16.93
CA GLU A 682 -8.72 34.13 -16.82
C GLU A 682 -9.37 34.50 -18.17
N GLU A 683 -8.69 35.28 -19.02
CA GLU A 683 -9.16 35.54 -20.39
C GLU A 683 -9.19 34.25 -21.24
N GLU A 684 -8.14 33.44 -21.13
CA GLU A 684 -8.05 32.17 -21.83
C GLU A 684 -9.15 31.21 -21.35
N LYS A 685 -9.41 31.15 -20.03
CA LYS A 685 -10.50 30.41 -19.42
C LYS A 685 -11.86 30.76 -20.04
N LYS A 686 -12.17 32.04 -20.22
CA LYS A 686 -13.42 32.48 -20.85
C LYS A 686 -13.54 31.97 -22.29
N LYS A 687 -12.45 31.98 -23.07
CA LYS A 687 -12.40 31.44 -24.43
C LYS A 687 -12.63 29.92 -24.44
N VAL A 688 -11.98 29.20 -23.55
CA VAL A 688 -12.14 27.73 -23.42
C VAL A 688 -13.57 27.36 -22.99
N ILE A 689 -14.18 28.11 -22.07
CA ILE A 689 -15.57 27.89 -21.65
C ILE A 689 -16.53 28.13 -22.83
N THR A 690 -16.32 29.17 -23.62
CA THR A 690 -17.12 29.47 -24.80
C THR A 690 -16.97 28.40 -25.87
N ALA A 691 -15.78 27.80 -26.03
CA ALA A 691 -15.52 26.68 -26.92
C ALA A 691 -16.15 25.35 -26.46
N GLY A 692 -16.68 25.28 -25.22
CA GLY A 692 -17.37 24.10 -24.66
C GLY A 692 -16.56 23.34 -23.60
N GLY A 693 -15.49 23.92 -23.03
CA GLY A 693 -14.68 23.36 -21.96
C GLY A 693 -13.83 22.18 -22.39
N LEU A 694 -13.26 21.45 -21.41
CA LEU A 694 -12.41 20.29 -21.64
C LEU A 694 -13.17 19.13 -22.29
N HIS A 695 -12.60 18.56 -23.37
CA HIS A 695 -13.08 17.31 -23.98
C HIS A 695 -12.23 16.13 -23.56
N VAL A 696 -12.85 15.06 -23.07
CA VAL A 696 -12.18 13.83 -22.65
C VAL A 696 -12.44 12.72 -23.67
N VAL A 697 -11.38 12.12 -24.19
CA VAL A 697 -11.41 11.00 -25.13
C VAL A 697 -10.86 9.77 -24.41
N GLY A 698 -11.69 8.73 -24.25
CA GLY A 698 -11.23 7.42 -23.81
C GLY A 698 -10.95 6.52 -25.00
N THR A 699 -9.79 5.88 -25.06
CA THR A 699 -9.43 4.98 -26.17
C THR A 699 -9.81 3.53 -25.92
N GLU A 700 -10.08 3.17 -24.66
CA GLU A 700 -10.57 1.86 -24.22
C GLU A 700 -11.42 2.00 -22.98
N ARG A 701 -12.21 0.96 -22.65
CA ARG A 701 -12.83 0.82 -21.34
C ARG A 701 -11.87 0.13 -20.39
N HIS A 702 -11.80 0.62 -19.17
CA HIS A 702 -10.99 0.03 -18.11
C HIS A 702 -11.68 -1.18 -17.47
N GLU A 703 -10.94 -1.91 -16.68
CA GLU A 703 -11.44 -3.09 -15.94
C GLU A 703 -12.58 -2.75 -14.96
N SER A 704 -12.64 -1.50 -14.47
CA SER A 704 -13.70 -1.03 -13.59
C SER A 704 -14.37 0.22 -14.16
N ARG A 705 -15.71 0.27 -14.05
CA ARG A 705 -16.54 1.44 -14.38
C ARG A 705 -16.12 2.67 -13.57
N ARG A 706 -15.57 2.46 -12.39
CA ARG A 706 -15.04 3.48 -11.50
C ARG A 706 -13.93 4.28 -12.18
N ILE A 707 -12.97 3.61 -12.82
CA ILE A 707 -11.85 4.23 -13.52
C ILE A 707 -12.33 5.06 -14.72
N ASP A 708 -13.30 4.53 -15.49
CA ASP A 708 -13.92 5.28 -16.57
C ASP A 708 -14.62 6.56 -16.06
N ASN A 709 -15.30 6.48 -14.93
CA ASN A 709 -15.96 7.63 -14.31
C ASN A 709 -14.95 8.66 -13.78
N GLN A 710 -13.78 8.24 -13.29
CA GLN A 710 -12.70 9.13 -12.89
C GLN A 710 -12.10 9.86 -14.09
N LEU A 711 -11.91 9.17 -15.22
CA LEU A 711 -11.44 9.79 -16.46
C LEU A 711 -12.46 10.83 -16.96
N ARG A 712 -13.76 10.48 -17.05
CA ARG A 712 -14.85 11.42 -17.38
C ARG A 712 -14.89 12.62 -16.42
N GLY A 713 -14.65 12.36 -15.12
CA GLY A 713 -14.64 13.35 -14.04
C GLY A 713 -13.54 14.41 -14.13
N ARG A 714 -12.58 14.28 -15.07
CA ARG A 714 -11.61 15.33 -15.36
C ARG A 714 -12.25 16.56 -16.00
N SER A 715 -13.38 16.38 -16.68
CA SER A 715 -14.15 17.41 -17.36
C SER A 715 -15.43 17.78 -16.62
N GLY A 716 -15.94 19.00 -16.80
CA GLY A 716 -17.23 19.46 -16.24
C GLY A 716 -17.20 19.65 -14.72
N ARG A 717 -16.15 20.24 -14.16
CA ARG A 717 -15.97 20.49 -12.72
C ARG A 717 -16.62 21.81 -12.31
N GLN A 718 -17.13 21.86 -11.08
CA GLN A 718 -17.71 23.08 -10.47
C GLN A 718 -18.75 23.79 -11.38
N GLY A 719 -19.51 23.03 -12.18
CA GLY A 719 -20.51 23.58 -13.10
C GLY A 719 -19.94 24.14 -14.40
N ASP A 720 -18.63 23.92 -14.71
CA ASP A 720 -18.06 24.27 -16.01
C ASP A 720 -18.60 23.34 -17.12
N PRO A 721 -18.70 23.82 -18.36
CA PRO A 721 -19.04 22.97 -19.50
C PRO A 721 -17.91 21.96 -19.79
N GLY A 722 -18.30 20.87 -20.46
CA GLY A 722 -17.35 19.85 -20.83
C GLY A 722 -18.03 18.68 -21.54
N SER A 723 -17.25 17.78 -22.11
CA SER A 723 -17.80 16.56 -22.72
C SER A 723 -16.82 15.41 -22.62
N SER A 724 -17.37 14.19 -22.73
CA SER A 724 -16.57 12.97 -22.81
C SER A 724 -17.09 12.03 -23.88
N ARG A 725 -16.19 11.27 -24.52
CA ARG A 725 -16.53 10.24 -25.49
C ARG A 725 -15.52 9.10 -25.47
N PHE A 726 -16.00 7.86 -25.55
CA PHE A 726 -15.15 6.67 -25.64
C PHE A 726 -15.17 6.09 -27.05
N PHE A 727 -13.99 5.72 -27.55
CA PHE A 727 -13.76 5.05 -28.81
C PHE A 727 -13.23 3.65 -28.55
N LEU A 728 -13.95 2.63 -28.93
CA LEU A 728 -13.71 1.24 -28.54
C LEU A 728 -13.52 0.35 -29.79
N SER A 729 -12.80 -0.75 -29.63
CA SER A 729 -12.72 -1.81 -30.61
C SER A 729 -13.21 -3.12 -30.00
N LEU A 730 -13.84 -3.98 -30.80
CA LEU A 730 -14.17 -5.35 -30.35
C LEU A 730 -12.91 -6.21 -30.10
N GLU A 731 -11.75 -5.76 -30.57
CA GLU A 731 -10.45 -6.38 -30.31
C GLU A 731 -9.82 -5.94 -28.99
N ASP A 732 -10.37 -4.92 -28.30
CA ASP A 732 -9.86 -4.44 -27.01
C ASP A 732 -9.91 -5.55 -25.97
N ASN A 733 -8.96 -5.58 -25.05
CA ASN A 733 -8.75 -6.66 -24.08
C ASN A 733 -10.01 -7.02 -23.28
N ILE A 734 -10.80 -6.04 -22.89
CA ILE A 734 -12.02 -6.28 -22.11
C ILE A 734 -13.04 -7.12 -22.89
N PHE A 735 -13.16 -6.91 -24.20
CA PHE A 735 -14.04 -7.70 -25.04
C PHE A 735 -13.44 -9.07 -25.37
N ARG A 736 -12.15 -9.14 -25.63
CA ARG A 736 -11.43 -10.37 -25.99
C ARG A 736 -11.45 -11.38 -24.83
N ILE A 737 -11.18 -10.91 -23.59
CA ILE A 737 -11.00 -11.78 -22.42
C ILE A 737 -12.35 -12.08 -21.73
N PHE A 738 -13.22 -11.09 -21.59
CA PHE A 738 -14.43 -11.20 -20.77
C PHE A 738 -15.75 -11.12 -21.56
N GLY A 739 -15.69 -10.85 -22.86
CA GLY A 739 -16.87 -10.64 -23.71
C GLY A 739 -17.67 -11.89 -24.06
N GLY A 740 -17.04 -13.06 -24.00
CA GLY A 740 -17.65 -14.36 -24.29
C GLY A 740 -18.20 -14.54 -25.71
N ASP A 741 -18.87 -15.67 -25.95
CA ASP A 741 -19.34 -16.14 -27.26
C ASP A 741 -20.26 -15.16 -27.99
N ARG A 742 -20.99 -14.33 -27.24
CA ARG A 742 -21.88 -13.33 -27.84
C ARG A 742 -21.14 -12.24 -28.61
N ILE A 743 -19.99 -11.81 -28.12
CA ILE A 743 -19.17 -10.79 -28.78
C ILE A 743 -18.41 -11.41 -29.95
N GLN A 744 -17.92 -12.65 -29.83
CA GLN A 744 -17.33 -13.37 -30.93
C GLN A 744 -18.34 -13.54 -32.09
N GLY A 745 -19.60 -13.88 -31.79
CA GLY A 745 -20.68 -13.94 -32.78
C GLY A 745 -20.95 -12.59 -33.46
N LEU A 746 -20.86 -11.47 -32.71
CA LEU A 746 -20.98 -10.12 -33.25
C LEU A 746 -19.79 -9.77 -34.16
N MET A 747 -18.55 -10.11 -33.77
CA MET A 747 -17.36 -9.90 -34.61
C MET A 747 -17.46 -10.58 -35.95
N GLN A 748 -18.04 -11.80 -35.99
CA GLN A 748 -18.25 -12.54 -37.23
C GLN A 748 -19.38 -11.96 -38.13
N ALA A 749 -20.41 -11.38 -37.50
CA ALA A 749 -21.56 -10.80 -38.20
C ALA A 749 -21.24 -9.45 -38.88
N PHE A 750 -20.33 -8.65 -38.31
CA PHE A 750 -19.96 -7.33 -38.85
C PHE A 750 -18.78 -7.46 -39.82
N ARG A 751 -19.03 -7.24 -41.10
CA ARG A 751 -18.01 -7.38 -42.18
C ARG A 751 -17.23 -6.10 -42.48
N VAL A 752 -17.66 -4.94 -41.99
CA VAL A 752 -17.04 -3.64 -42.34
C VAL A 752 -16.22 -3.15 -41.16
N GLU A 753 -14.93 -2.89 -41.35
CA GLU A 753 -13.98 -2.61 -40.31
C GLU A 753 -14.00 -1.14 -39.83
N ASP A 754 -14.23 -0.20 -40.73
CA ASP A 754 -14.09 1.25 -40.49
C ASP A 754 -15.42 1.98 -40.14
N LEU A 755 -16.56 1.26 -40.10
CA LEU A 755 -17.82 1.91 -39.74
C LEU A 755 -18.11 1.84 -38.24
N PRO A 756 -18.52 2.95 -37.63
CA PRO A 756 -18.89 2.96 -36.21
C PRO A 756 -20.19 2.17 -36.01
N ILE A 757 -20.20 1.36 -34.95
CA ILE A 757 -21.35 0.55 -34.57
C ILE A 757 -21.95 1.21 -33.32
N GLU A 758 -23.11 1.85 -33.47
CA GLU A 758 -23.88 2.37 -32.34
C GLU A 758 -25.02 1.41 -32.02
N SER A 759 -24.89 0.67 -30.91
CA SER A 759 -25.90 -0.28 -30.47
C SER A 759 -26.07 -0.30 -28.96
N LYS A 760 -27.27 -0.08 -28.49
CA LYS A 760 -27.61 -0.22 -27.05
C LYS A 760 -27.37 -1.62 -26.54
N MET A 761 -27.32 -2.61 -27.39
CA MET A 761 -27.02 -4.00 -27.03
C MET A 761 -25.51 -4.17 -26.73
N LEU A 762 -24.65 -3.53 -27.53
CA LEU A 762 -23.22 -3.52 -27.27
C LEU A 762 -22.87 -2.80 -25.98
N THR A 763 -23.46 -1.64 -25.70
CA THR A 763 -23.23 -0.92 -24.45
C THR A 763 -23.64 -1.77 -23.23
N ARG A 764 -24.78 -2.51 -23.31
CA ARG A 764 -25.18 -3.43 -22.24
C ARG A 764 -24.23 -4.62 -22.09
N ALA A 765 -23.76 -5.19 -23.20
CA ALA A 765 -22.80 -6.29 -23.15
C ALA A 765 -21.46 -5.85 -22.53
N LEU A 766 -21.02 -4.62 -22.82
CA LEU A 766 -19.86 -4.01 -22.23
C LEU A 766 -20.00 -3.81 -20.71
N ASP A 767 -21.13 -3.21 -20.28
CA ASP A 767 -21.42 -3.04 -18.86
C ASP A 767 -21.45 -4.38 -18.11
N GLU A 768 -21.97 -5.44 -18.75
CA GLU A 768 -21.99 -6.80 -18.19
C GLU A 768 -20.56 -7.40 -18.11
N ALA A 769 -19.74 -7.19 -19.13
CA ALA A 769 -18.34 -7.62 -19.14
C ALA A 769 -17.56 -6.92 -18.00
N GLN A 770 -17.67 -5.60 -17.87
CA GLN A 770 -17.02 -4.85 -16.78
C GLN A 770 -17.46 -5.35 -15.40
N ARG A 771 -18.74 -5.62 -15.18
CA ARG A 771 -19.23 -6.19 -13.91
C ARG A 771 -18.62 -7.56 -13.60
N LYS A 772 -18.43 -8.41 -14.62
CA LYS A 772 -17.76 -9.71 -14.43
C LYS A 772 -16.31 -9.53 -14.01
N VAL A 773 -15.62 -8.55 -14.60
CA VAL A 773 -14.25 -8.22 -14.25
C VAL A 773 -14.16 -7.66 -12.82
N GLU A 774 -15.03 -6.71 -12.47
CA GLU A 774 -15.14 -6.14 -11.12
C GLU A 774 -15.34 -7.24 -10.07
N ASN A 775 -16.30 -8.15 -10.30
CA ASN A 775 -16.57 -9.27 -9.39
C ASN A 775 -15.38 -10.23 -9.27
N TYR A 776 -14.72 -10.55 -10.39
CA TYR A 776 -13.54 -11.42 -10.38
C TYR A 776 -12.40 -10.85 -9.51
N PHE A 777 -12.10 -9.57 -9.66
CA PHE A 777 -11.09 -8.95 -8.83
C PHE A 777 -11.52 -8.75 -7.37
N PHE A 778 -12.82 -8.54 -7.12
CA PHE A 778 -13.36 -8.55 -5.76
C PHE A 778 -13.14 -9.90 -5.08
N ASP A 779 -13.43 -11.00 -5.77
CA ASP A 779 -13.23 -12.35 -5.23
C ASP A 779 -11.74 -12.62 -4.91
N ILE A 780 -10.81 -12.16 -5.76
CA ILE A 780 -9.36 -12.26 -5.49
C ILE A 780 -8.98 -11.47 -4.23
N ARG A 781 -9.43 -10.21 -4.09
CA ARG A 781 -9.12 -9.39 -2.91
C ARG A 781 -9.74 -9.97 -1.64
N LYS A 782 -10.95 -10.48 -1.74
CA LYS A 782 -11.63 -11.16 -0.64
C LYS A 782 -10.88 -12.41 -0.20
N GLN A 783 -10.46 -13.23 -1.14
CA GLN A 783 -9.65 -14.41 -0.85
C GLN A 783 -8.31 -14.03 -0.18
N LEU A 784 -7.62 -13.01 -0.71
CA LEU A 784 -6.39 -12.50 -0.09
C LEU A 784 -6.63 -12.08 1.36
N PHE A 785 -7.70 -11.33 1.61
CA PHE A 785 -8.07 -10.89 2.95
C PHE A 785 -8.38 -12.08 3.88
N GLU A 786 -9.18 -13.05 3.45
CA GLU A 786 -9.57 -14.21 4.25
C GLU A 786 -8.37 -15.09 4.65
N TYR A 787 -7.38 -15.24 3.77
CA TYR A 787 -6.13 -15.94 4.10
C TYR A 787 -5.22 -15.12 5.01
N ASP A 788 -5.07 -13.82 4.75
CA ASP A 788 -4.24 -12.95 5.60
C ASP A 788 -4.88 -12.67 6.98
N GLU A 789 -6.21 -12.77 7.13
CA GLU A 789 -6.89 -12.64 8.42
C GLU A 789 -6.46 -13.74 9.40
N VAL A 790 -6.23 -14.96 8.91
CA VAL A 790 -5.69 -16.06 9.72
C VAL A 790 -4.30 -15.70 10.22
N LEU A 791 -3.46 -15.20 9.33
CA LEU A 791 -2.11 -14.74 9.67
C LEU A 791 -2.14 -13.51 10.57
N ASN A 792 -3.13 -12.61 10.39
CA ASN A 792 -3.22 -11.37 11.15
C ASN A 792 -3.45 -11.62 12.64
N SER A 793 -4.31 -12.57 13.01
CA SER A 793 -4.54 -12.93 14.41
C SER A 793 -3.27 -13.47 15.08
N GLN A 794 -2.43 -14.19 14.34
CA GLN A 794 -1.13 -14.69 14.79
C GLN A 794 -0.09 -13.57 14.88
N ARG A 795 -0.06 -12.69 13.86
CA ARG A 795 0.81 -11.51 13.80
C ARG A 795 0.59 -10.59 14.99
N ASP A 796 -0.67 -10.27 15.28
CA ASP A 796 -1.02 -9.39 16.40
C ASP A 796 -0.49 -9.95 17.73
N ARG A 797 -0.58 -11.26 17.94
CA ARG A 797 -0.06 -11.90 19.15
C ARG A 797 1.47 -11.89 19.21
N VAL A 798 2.14 -12.21 18.11
CA VAL A 798 3.62 -12.19 18.05
C VAL A 798 4.15 -10.76 18.22
N TYR A 799 3.54 -9.78 17.57
CA TYR A 799 3.96 -8.38 17.66
C TYR A 799 3.67 -7.78 19.03
N ALA A 800 2.57 -8.18 19.69
CA ALA A 800 2.30 -7.79 21.06
C ALA A 800 3.35 -8.34 22.04
N GLU A 801 3.71 -9.62 21.91
CA GLU A 801 4.76 -10.26 22.70
C GLU A 801 6.13 -9.60 22.47
N ARG A 802 6.46 -9.35 21.20
CA ARG A 802 7.69 -8.67 20.81
C ARG A 802 7.74 -7.24 21.38
N ARG A 803 6.65 -6.50 21.32
CA ARG A 803 6.56 -5.14 21.88
C ARG A 803 6.64 -5.13 23.40
N ARG A 804 6.05 -6.14 24.06
CA ARG A 804 6.21 -6.35 25.50
C ARG A 804 7.68 -6.54 25.86
N ALA A 805 8.40 -7.41 25.11
CA ALA A 805 9.83 -7.64 25.32
C ALA A 805 10.68 -6.39 25.07
N LEU A 806 10.33 -5.58 24.06
CA LEU A 806 11.06 -4.39 23.69
C LEU A 806 10.85 -3.24 24.69
N ALA A 807 9.61 -3.01 25.13
CA ALA A 807 9.22 -1.85 25.95
C ALA A 807 9.35 -2.08 27.47
N SER A 808 9.44 -3.34 27.93
CA SER A 808 9.50 -3.63 29.36
C SER A 808 10.85 -3.27 29.96
N ASP A 809 10.81 -2.61 31.14
CA ASP A 809 12.01 -2.31 31.91
C ASP A 809 12.62 -3.55 32.56
N SER A 810 11.84 -4.56 32.90
CA SER A 810 12.25 -5.86 33.39
C SER A 810 11.51 -6.98 32.65
N LEU A 811 12.28 -7.97 32.20
CA LEU A 811 11.75 -9.16 31.51
C LEU A 811 11.67 -10.39 32.43
N GLU A 812 12.01 -10.23 33.70
CA GLU A 812 12.03 -11.28 34.70
C GLU A 812 10.73 -12.08 34.73
N SER A 813 9.58 -11.42 34.83
CA SER A 813 8.27 -12.08 34.87
C SER A 813 7.98 -12.90 33.60
N LEU A 814 8.41 -12.40 32.42
CA LEU A 814 8.24 -13.08 31.15
C LEU A 814 9.13 -14.32 31.02
N ILE A 815 10.38 -14.21 31.45
CA ILE A 815 11.33 -15.34 31.47
C ILE A 815 10.90 -16.41 32.47
N VAL A 816 10.39 -16.02 33.64
CA VAL A 816 9.84 -16.95 34.63
C VAL A 816 8.62 -17.68 34.03
N GLU A 817 7.69 -16.98 33.41
CA GLU A 817 6.56 -17.60 32.70
C GLU A 817 7.01 -18.60 31.62
N TYR A 818 8.01 -18.25 30.83
CA TYR A 818 8.58 -19.13 29.82
C TYR A 818 9.29 -20.34 30.43
N ALA A 819 9.98 -20.17 31.56
CA ALA A 819 10.64 -21.26 32.26
C ALA A 819 9.63 -22.27 32.79
N GLU A 820 8.55 -21.79 33.43
CA GLU A 820 7.47 -22.64 33.93
C GLU A 820 6.78 -23.42 32.82
N LEU A 821 6.37 -22.75 31.75
CA LEU A 821 5.73 -23.38 30.60
C LEU A 821 6.67 -24.38 29.88
N THR A 822 7.98 -24.09 29.85
CA THR A 822 8.95 -25.01 29.25
C THR A 822 9.12 -26.27 30.11
N MET A 823 9.07 -26.13 31.44
CA MET A 823 9.08 -27.32 32.33
C MET A 823 7.84 -28.18 32.13
N ASP A 824 6.67 -27.54 31.97
CA ASP A 824 5.41 -28.23 31.63
C ASP A 824 5.51 -28.99 30.29
N ASP A 825 5.98 -28.29 29.25
CA ASP A 825 6.13 -28.89 27.91
C ASP A 825 7.09 -30.10 27.93
N ILE A 826 8.18 -30.03 28.74
CA ILE A 826 9.13 -31.13 28.89
C ILE A 826 8.50 -32.29 29.69
N LEU A 827 7.76 -31.94 30.75
CA LEU A 827 7.06 -32.95 31.58
C LEU A 827 6.01 -33.70 30.74
N GLU A 828 5.13 -33.00 30.05
CA GLU A 828 4.08 -33.59 29.23
C GLU A 828 4.64 -34.47 28.09
N ALA A 829 5.73 -34.05 27.46
CA ALA A 829 6.39 -34.80 26.39
C ALA A 829 7.04 -36.12 26.87
N ASN A 830 7.35 -36.24 28.16
CA ASN A 830 8.01 -37.43 28.70
C ASN A 830 7.09 -38.26 29.62
N ILE A 831 6.19 -37.59 30.35
CA ILE A 831 5.22 -38.19 31.25
C ILE A 831 3.89 -37.51 31.01
N GLY A 832 2.96 -38.19 30.33
CA GLY A 832 1.63 -37.63 30.10
C GLY A 832 0.78 -37.56 31.38
N PRO A 833 -0.19 -36.60 31.47
CA PRO A 833 -1.02 -36.45 32.68
C PRO A 833 -1.84 -37.69 33.04
N GLU A 834 -2.17 -38.55 32.07
CA GLU A 834 -2.90 -39.77 32.30
C GLU A 834 -1.98 -41.01 32.59
N THR A 835 -0.65 -40.80 32.61
CA THR A 835 0.31 -41.90 32.82
C THR A 835 0.34 -42.31 34.30
N PRO A 836 0.08 -43.58 34.66
CA PRO A 836 0.17 -44.05 36.05
C PRO A 836 1.58 -43.84 36.61
N LYS A 837 1.68 -43.47 37.89
CA LYS A 837 2.96 -43.16 38.55
C LYS A 837 4.00 -44.30 38.44
N GLU A 838 3.55 -45.54 38.38
CA GLU A 838 4.40 -46.74 38.22
C GLU A 838 5.14 -46.80 36.88
N ASN A 839 4.63 -46.08 35.87
CA ASN A 839 5.18 -46.04 34.53
C ASN A 839 5.96 -44.74 34.24
N TRP A 840 6.25 -43.92 35.25
CA TRP A 840 7.02 -42.70 35.06
C TRP A 840 8.51 -42.98 34.82
N ASP A 841 9.04 -42.58 33.67
CA ASP A 841 10.47 -42.67 33.39
C ASP A 841 11.16 -41.37 33.89
N LEU A 842 11.35 -41.29 35.19
CA LEU A 842 11.99 -40.13 35.84
C LEU A 842 13.43 -39.92 35.39
N SER A 843 14.15 -40.99 35.07
CA SER A 843 15.54 -40.89 34.62
C SER A 843 15.64 -40.19 33.24
N LYS A 844 14.72 -40.52 32.33
CA LYS A 844 14.65 -39.88 31.02
C LYS A 844 14.22 -38.43 31.14
N LEU A 845 13.24 -38.14 32.01
CA LEU A 845 12.80 -36.77 32.30
C LEU A 845 13.96 -35.91 32.84
N ILE A 846 14.69 -36.39 33.84
CA ILE A 846 15.83 -35.67 34.41
C ILE A 846 16.92 -35.40 33.36
N ALA A 847 17.25 -36.41 32.53
CA ALA A 847 18.25 -36.26 31.48
C ALA A 847 17.84 -35.13 30.48
N LYS A 848 16.53 -35.01 30.17
CA LYS A 848 16.00 -33.93 29.33
C LYS A 848 16.04 -32.58 30.02
N LEU A 849 15.66 -32.46 31.29
CA LEU A 849 15.70 -31.25 32.07
C LEU A 849 17.13 -30.73 32.19
N GLN A 850 18.10 -31.61 32.47
CA GLN A 850 19.54 -31.25 32.57
C GLN A 850 20.13 -30.82 31.23
N GLN A 851 19.63 -31.37 30.11
CA GLN A 851 20.02 -30.91 28.76
C GLN A 851 19.65 -29.45 28.53
N TYR A 852 18.48 -29.00 29.04
CA TYR A 852 18.05 -27.59 28.94
C TYR A 852 18.71 -26.69 29.95
N CYS A 853 18.84 -27.14 31.18
CA CYS A 853 19.38 -26.35 32.30
C CYS A 853 20.40 -27.14 33.11
N TYR A 854 21.68 -26.80 32.92
CA TYR A 854 22.80 -27.44 33.64
C TYR A 854 22.78 -27.17 35.15
N ILE A 855 22.01 -26.20 35.64
CA ILE A 855 21.89 -25.82 37.06
C ILE A 855 21.04 -26.86 37.81
N LEU A 856 20.28 -27.69 37.08
CA LEU A 856 19.44 -28.73 37.63
C LEU A 856 20.18 -30.06 37.83
N ASP A 857 21.51 -30.02 37.99
CA ASP A 857 22.33 -31.26 38.21
C ASP A 857 22.03 -31.95 39.53
N ASP A 858 21.39 -31.31 40.48
CA ASP A 858 20.97 -31.82 41.78
C ASP A 858 19.70 -32.69 41.72
N LEU A 859 18.98 -32.76 40.58
CA LEU A 859 17.80 -33.59 40.45
C LEU A 859 18.19 -35.07 40.35
N THR A 860 17.60 -35.88 41.25
CA THR A 860 17.72 -37.33 41.24
C THR A 860 16.33 -37.98 41.20
N PRO A 861 16.17 -39.22 40.70
CA PRO A 861 14.89 -39.88 40.66
C PRO A 861 14.25 -40.03 42.07
N GLU A 862 15.07 -40.34 43.09
CA GLU A 862 14.61 -40.49 44.47
C GLU A 862 14.06 -39.15 45.04
N LEU A 863 14.69 -38.02 44.66
CA LEU A 863 14.22 -36.69 45.07
C LEU A 863 12.85 -36.37 44.47
N LEU A 864 12.67 -36.64 43.18
CA LEU A 864 11.39 -36.41 42.50
C LEU A 864 10.29 -37.32 43.05
N GLU A 865 10.56 -38.59 43.26
CA GLU A 865 9.60 -39.52 43.89
C GLU A 865 9.18 -39.08 45.28
N SER A 866 10.09 -38.54 46.08
CA SER A 866 9.82 -38.08 47.44
C SER A 866 9.01 -36.78 47.51
N LYS A 867 9.08 -35.95 46.46
CA LYS A 867 8.44 -34.63 46.42
C LYS A 867 7.13 -34.58 45.63
N SER A 868 6.83 -35.62 44.86
CA SER A 868 5.63 -35.72 44.03
C SER A 868 4.77 -36.93 44.35
N SER A 869 3.57 -36.72 44.88
CA SER A 869 2.54 -37.72 45.06
C SER A 869 1.61 -37.86 43.85
N SER A 870 1.40 -36.79 43.11
CA SER A 870 0.56 -36.71 41.91
C SER A 870 1.33 -36.07 40.76
N TYR A 871 0.73 -36.09 39.55
CA TYR A 871 1.26 -35.39 38.39
C TYR A 871 1.33 -33.88 38.62
N GLU A 872 0.33 -33.31 39.25
CA GLU A 872 0.21 -31.91 39.61
C GLU A 872 1.32 -31.48 40.59
N ASP A 873 1.60 -32.34 41.59
CA ASP A 873 2.70 -32.05 42.55
C ASP A 873 4.05 -32.03 41.84
N LEU A 874 4.27 -32.96 40.89
CA LEU A 874 5.50 -33.00 40.09
C LEU A 874 5.64 -31.75 39.21
N GLN A 875 4.53 -31.34 38.58
CA GLN A 875 4.48 -30.15 37.74
C GLN A 875 4.80 -28.90 38.57
N GLU A 876 4.16 -28.72 39.72
CA GLU A 876 4.39 -27.55 40.58
C GLU A 876 5.84 -27.51 41.10
N TYR A 877 6.37 -28.65 41.47
CA TYR A 877 7.75 -28.79 41.91
C TYR A 877 8.74 -28.42 40.79
N LEU A 878 8.54 -28.87 39.55
CA LEU A 878 9.39 -28.59 38.43
C LEU A 878 9.30 -27.09 38.04
N ARG A 879 8.10 -26.50 38.06
CA ARG A 879 7.92 -25.06 37.87
C ARG A 879 8.72 -24.24 38.88
N LYS A 880 8.62 -24.60 40.16
CA LYS A 880 9.39 -23.96 41.24
C LYS A 880 10.89 -24.08 41.02
N ARG A 881 11.40 -25.29 40.66
CA ARG A 881 12.81 -25.50 40.35
C ARG A 881 13.29 -24.72 39.12
N GLY A 882 12.46 -24.61 38.08
CA GLY A 882 12.76 -23.76 36.93
C GLY A 882 12.94 -22.31 37.31
N ARG A 883 12.05 -21.77 38.14
CA ARG A 883 12.17 -20.40 38.67
C ARG A 883 13.47 -20.21 39.48
N GLU A 884 13.74 -21.09 40.41
CA GLU A 884 14.96 -21.03 41.25
C GLU A 884 16.23 -21.11 40.41
N ALA A 885 16.26 -21.94 39.37
CA ALA A 885 17.38 -22.05 38.46
C ALA A 885 17.61 -20.76 37.66
N TYR A 886 16.53 -20.10 37.24
CA TYR A 886 16.64 -18.78 36.57
C TYR A 886 17.24 -17.74 37.50
N PHE A 887 16.75 -17.59 38.72
CA PHE A 887 17.31 -16.62 39.66
C PHE A 887 18.77 -16.90 40.00
N GLN A 888 19.17 -18.16 40.18
CA GLN A 888 20.56 -18.52 40.35
C GLN A 888 21.40 -18.13 39.12
N LYS A 889 20.89 -18.34 37.93
CA LYS A 889 21.56 -17.94 36.68
C LYS A 889 21.72 -16.43 36.58
N ALA A 890 20.68 -15.70 36.87
CA ALA A 890 20.69 -14.22 36.86
C ALA A 890 21.74 -13.68 37.86
N GLU A 891 21.80 -14.24 39.09
CA GLU A 891 22.81 -13.88 40.08
C GLU A 891 24.26 -14.17 39.64
N ILE A 892 24.48 -15.31 38.97
CA ILE A 892 25.80 -15.67 38.43
C ILE A 892 26.27 -14.69 37.35
N VAL A 893 25.35 -14.25 36.47
CA VAL A 893 25.66 -13.28 35.38
C VAL A 893 25.87 -11.89 35.95
N GLU A 894 24.99 -11.41 36.83
CA GLU A 894 25.05 -10.08 37.46
C GLU A 894 26.33 -9.88 38.29
N LYS A 895 26.81 -10.94 38.98
CA LYS A 895 28.10 -10.90 39.68
C LYS A 895 29.29 -10.71 38.75
N LYS A 896 29.23 -11.14 37.50
CA LYS A 896 30.29 -11.01 36.49
C LYS A 896 30.21 -9.68 35.72
N ALA A 897 29.03 -9.27 35.37
CA ALA A 897 28.77 -8.08 34.54
C ALA A 897 27.37 -7.49 34.88
N PRO A 898 27.32 -6.47 35.77
CA PRO A 898 26.07 -5.85 36.19
C PRO A 898 25.30 -5.28 35.00
N GLY A 899 24.00 -5.53 34.93
CA GLY A 899 23.08 -5.05 33.87
C GLY A 899 23.09 -5.89 32.58
N LEU A 900 24.08 -6.76 32.38
CA LEU A 900 24.21 -7.54 31.14
C LEU A 900 23.09 -8.59 31.00
N MET A 901 22.56 -9.10 32.10
CA MET A 901 21.48 -10.11 32.04
C MET A 901 20.24 -9.55 31.36
N LYS A 902 19.83 -8.36 31.72
CA LYS A 902 18.68 -7.65 31.18
C LYS A 902 18.79 -7.40 29.66
N GLU A 903 19.97 -6.97 29.18
CA GLU A 903 20.23 -6.78 27.76
C GLU A 903 20.26 -8.10 26.99
N ALA A 904 20.88 -9.13 27.58
CA ALA A 904 20.94 -10.47 27.00
C ALA A 904 19.55 -11.09 26.88
N GLU A 905 18.71 -10.99 27.90
CA GLU A 905 17.33 -11.48 27.87
C GLU A 905 16.54 -10.84 26.73
N ARG A 906 16.57 -9.50 26.62
CA ARG A 906 15.91 -8.76 25.56
C ARG A 906 16.35 -9.23 24.17
N PHE A 907 17.66 -9.28 23.95
CA PHE A 907 18.23 -9.72 22.69
C PHE A 907 17.87 -11.18 22.35
N LEU A 908 17.93 -12.09 23.33
CA LEU A 908 17.61 -13.51 23.14
C LEU A 908 16.12 -13.72 22.82
N ILE A 909 15.22 -12.98 23.48
CA ILE A 909 13.81 -13.06 23.18
C ILE A 909 13.53 -12.54 21.78
N LEU A 910 13.94 -11.31 21.46
CA LEU A 910 13.69 -10.68 20.16
C LEU A 910 14.26 -11.50 19.00
N SER A 911 15.52 -11.93 19.11
CA SER A 911 16.18 -12.71 18.05
C SER A 911 15.52 -14.08 17.80
N ASN A 912 15.03 -14.77 18.85
CA ASN A 912 14.32 -16.03 18.69
C ASN A 912 12.92 -15.84 18.11
N ILE A 913 12.19 -14.80 18.55
CA ILE A 913 10.88 -14.46 17.98
C ILE A 913 11.06 -14.16 16.48
N ASP A 914 11.96 -13.27 16.11
CA ASP A 914 12.15 -12.84 14.71
C ASP A 914 12.56 -14.00 13.80
N ARG A 915 13.45 -14.86 14.26
CA ARG A 915 13.89 -16.04 13.51
C ARG A 915 12.75 -17.03 13.27
N LEU A 916 12.05 -17.44 14.33
CA LEU A 916 11.00 -18.44 14.24
C LEU A 916 9.73 -17.91 13.55
N TRP A 917 9.41 -16.63 13.73
CA TRP A 917 8.34 -15.98 12.99
C TRP A 917 8.58 -15.98 11.48
N LYS A 918 9.80 -15.69 11.06
CA LYS A 918 10.21 -15.75 9.65
C LYS A 918 10.09 -17.18 9.08
N GLU A 919 10.54 -18.19 9.83
CA GLU A 919 10.39 -19.60 9.43
C GLU A 919 8.90 -19.99 9.33
N HIS A 920 8.07 -19.52 10.26
CA HIS A 920 6.64 -19.75 10.27
C HIS A 920 5.91 -19.11 9.07
N LEU A 921 6.27 -17.87 8.68
CA LEU A 921 5.72 -17.24 7.49
C LEU A 921 5.99 -18.07 6.22
N GLN A 922 7.18 -18.66 6.13
CA GLN A 922 7.51 -19.55 5.02
C GLN A 922 6.71 -20.87 5.06
N ALA A 923 6.58 -21.47 6.25
CA ALA A 923 5.79 -22.69 6.42
C ALA A 923 4.32 -22.47 6.05
N LEU A 924 3.72 -21.36 6.50
CA LEU A 924 2.33 -21.01 6.14
C LEU A 924 2.14 -20.82 4.64
N LYS A 925 3.12 -20.27 3.94
CA LYS A 925 3.07 -20.11 2.49
C LYS A 925 3.03 -21.47 1.78
N PHE A 926 3.83 -22.43 2.23
CA PHE A 926 3.76 -23.80 1.71
C PHE A 926 2.42 -24.48 2.01
N VAL A 927 1.88 -24.28 3.22
CA VAL A 927 0.54 -24.80 3.57
C VAL A 927 -0.52 -24.20 2.66
N GLN A 928 -0.48 -22.87 2.41
CA GLN A 928 -1.43 -22.21 1.53
C GLN A 928 -1.44 -22.80 0.11
N GLN A 929 -0.27 -23.12 -0.44
CA GLN A 929 -0.16 -23.80 -1.73
C GLN A 929 -0.70 -25.24 -1.69
N ALA A 930 -0.37 -26.00 -0.63
CA ALA A 930 -0.78 -27.39 -0.48
C ALA A 930 -2.28 -27.56 -0.28
N VAL A 931 -2.93 -26.70 0.52
CA VAL A 931 -4.38 -26.80 0.77
C VAL A 931 -5.22 -26.52 -0.47
N GLY A 932 -4.71 -25.73 -1.44
CA GLY A 932 -5.37 -25.51 -2.72
C GLY A 932 -5.62 -26.82 -3.49
N LEU A 933 -4.73 -27.78 -3.40
CA LEU A 933 -4.87 -29.10 -4.00
C LEU A 933 -5.93 -29.97 -3.31
N ARG A 934 -6.19 -29.75 -2.02
CA ARG A 934 -7.21 -30.50 -1.26
C ARG A 934 -8.64 -30.13 -1.62
N GLY A 935 -8.87 -29.00 -2.30
CA GLY A 935 -10.16 -28.63 -2.87
C GLY A 935 -10.72 -29.70 -3.82
N TYR A 936 -9.85 -30.48 -4.50
CA TYR A 936 -10.28 -31.60 -5.33
C TYR A 936 -10.87 -32.76 -4.51
N ALA A 937 -10.55 -32.86 -3.20
CA ALA A 937 -11.10 -33.82 -2.27
C ALA A 937 -12.38 -33.34 -1.55
N GLN A 938 -13.02 -32.27 -2.04
CA GLN A 938 -14.23 -31.64 -1.48
C GLN A 938 -14.04 -31.06 -0.06
N ARG A 939 -12.82 -30.75 0.34
CA ARG A 939 -12.53 -30.04 1.58
C ARG A 939 -12.40 -28.55 1.29
N ASP A 940 -12.88 -27.72 2.20
CA ASP A 940 -12.73 -26.27 2.09
C ASP A 940 -11.27 -25.87 2.37
N PRO A 941 -10.53 -25.34 1.37
CA PRO A 941 -9.12 -25.01 1.53
C PRO A 941 -8.86 -23.98 2.64
N LEU A 942 -9.77 -23.05 2.88
CA LEU A 942 -9.62 -22.02 3.91
C LEU A 942 -9.73 -22.64 5.33
N ILE A 943 -10.63 -23.59 5.52
CA ILE A 943 -10.79 -24.29 6.81
C ILE A 943 -9.54 -25.14 7.10
N GLU A 944 -9.04 -25.88 6.12
CA GLU A 944 -7.81 -26.67 6.26
C GLU A 944 -6.61 -25.75 6.58
N TYR A 945 -6.51 -24.62 5.89
CA TYR A 945 -5.47 -23.61 6.16
C TYR A 945 -5.53 -23.05 7.59
N LYS A 946 -6.75 -22.76 8.09
CA LYS A 946 -6.95 -22.30 9.48
C LYS A 946 -6.47 -23.35 10.49
N LEU A 947 -6.83 -24.60 10.29
CA LEU A 947 -6.48 -25.69 11.21
C LEU A 947 -4.97 -25.97 11.23
N GLU A 948 -4.35 -26.14 10.05
CA GLU A 948 -2.91 -26.39 9.97
C GLU A 948 -2.10 -25.17 10.43
N GLY A 949 -2.51 -23.97 10.02
CA GLY A 949 -1.85 -22.73 10.43
C GLY A 949 -1.91 -22.50 11.93
N TYR A 950 -3.02 -22.88 12.59
CA TYR A 950 -3.13 -22.79 14.04
C TYR A 950 -2.18 -23.79 14.75
N ASN A 951 -2.08 -25.01 14.29
CA ASN A 951 -1.17 -26.02 14.87
C ASN A 951 0.29 -25.59 14.71
N LEU A 952 0.69 -25.14 13.52
CA LEU A 952 2.04 -24.63 13.28
C LEU A 952 2.37 -23.41 14.17
N PHE A 953 1.37 -22.56 14.42
CA PHE A 953 1.54 -21.41 15.31
C PHE A 953 1.78 -21.81 16.76
N LEU A 954 1.02 -22.79 17.27
CA LEU A 954 1.24 -23.33 18.64
C LEU A 954 2.62 -23.95 18.78
N ASP A 955 3.06 -24.74 17.79
CA ASP A 955 4.38 -25.35 17.77
C ASP A 955 5.48 -24.27 17.74
N MET A 956 5.33 -23.24 16.94
CA MET A 956 6.26 -22.10 16.89
C MET A 956 6.36 -21.39 18.24
N MET A 957 5.23 -21.09 18.90
CA MET A 957 5.23 -20.43 20.21
C MET A 957 5.90 -21.28 21.28
N ALA A 958 5.69 -22.60 21.27
CA ALA A 958 6.39 -23.54 22.14
C ALA A 958 7.90 -23.57 21.84
N GLN A 959 8.30 -23.53 20.57
CA GLN A 959 9.71 -23.46 20.19
C GLN A 959 10.37 -22.14 20.61
N ILE A 960 9.67 -21.00 20.51
CA ILE A 960 10.18 -19.71 20.98
C ILE A 960 10.51 -19.81 22.47
N ARG A 961 9.57 -20.27 23.30
CA ARG A 961 9.77 -20.41 24.74
C ARG A 961 10.97 -21.31 25.06
N ARG A 962 11.00 -22.52 24.49
CA ARG A 962 12.09 -23.48 24.68
C ARG A 962 13.45 -22.95 24.26
N ASN A 963 13.53 -22.30 23.09
CA ASN A 963 14.80 -21.76 22.60
C ASN A 963 15.29 -20.57 23.42
N VAL A 964 14.39 -19.69 23.87
CA VAL A 964 14.75 -18.57 24.75
C VAL A 964 15.29 -19.10 26.07
N ILE A 965 14.59 -20.03 26.72
CA ILE A 965 14.99 -20.60 28.02
C ILE A 965 16.30 -21.39 27.89
N TYR A 966 16.46 -22.21 26.86
CA TYR A 966 17.73 -22.88 26.59
C TYR A 966 18.87 -21.86 26.43
N SER A 967 18.67 -20.80 25.65
CA SER A 967 19.68 -19.78 25.42
C SER A 967 20.01 -18.98 26.68
N VAL A 968 19.00 -18.66 27.50
CA VAL A 968 19.21 -17.97 28.80
C VAL A 968 20.04 -18.81 29.75
N TYR A 969 19.75 -20.10 29.89
CA TYR A 969 20.52 -20.99 30.77
C TYR A 969 21.95 -21.27 30.25
N GLN A 970 22.14 -21.34 28.94
CA GLN A 970 23.45 -21.55 28.32
C GLN A 970 24.31 -20.28 28.20
N PHE A 971 23.71 -19.09 28.39
CA PHE A 971 24.39 -17.81 28.23
C PHE A 971 25.61 -17.70 29.16
N LYS A 972 26.77 -17.41 28.58
CA LYS A 972 28.04 -17.21 29.33
C LYS A 972 28.64 -15.87 28.92
N PRO A 973 28.75 -14.89 29.83
CA PRO A 973 29.39 -13.62 29.50
C PRO A 973 30.87 -13.82 29.24
N VAL A 974 31.37 -13.33 28.12
CA VAL A 974 32.79 -13.29 27.79
C VAL A 974 33.29 -11.86 28.10
N VAL A 975 33.94 -11.71 29.24
CA VAL A 975 34.61 -10.44 29.58
C VAL A 975 35.94 -10.43 28.83
N LYS A 976 36.12 -9.56 27.85
CA LYS A 976 37.43 -9.24 27.31
C LYS A 976 38.18 -8.42 28.37
N ASN A 977 39.09 -9.07 29.07
CA ASN A 977 40.04 -8.35 29.92
C ASN A 977 40.82 -7.41 29.01
N GLN A 978 40.68 -6.10 29.22
CA GLN A 978 41.62 -5.11 28.73
C GLN A 978 42.88 -5.18 29.59
N GLU A 979 43.68 -6.22 29.41
CA GLU A 979 45.04 -6.24 29.93
C GLU A 979 46.00 -6.04 28.76
N GLU A 980 46.66 -4.87 28.83
CA GLU A 980 48.01 -4.52 28.41
C GLU A 980 48.40 -4.80 26.94
N GLU A 981 48.12 -3.88 26.04
CA GLU A 981 49.09 -3.56 25.00
C GLU A 981 50.11 -2.52 25.50
N LYS A 982 51.21 -2.99 26.05
CA LYS A 982 52.47 -2.19 26.17
C LYS A 982 53.04 -2.03 24.76
N PRO A 983 53.45 -0.83 24.36
CA PRO A 983 54.09 -0.64 23.05
C PRO A 983 55.48 -1.27 23.05
N GLN A 984 55.68 -2.31 22.28
CA GLN A 984 56.99 -2.78 21.91
C GLN A 984 57.51 -2.04 20.68
N ASP A 985 58.46 -1.15 20.90
CA ASP A 985 59.37 -0.63 19.89
C ASP A 985 60.01 -1.78 19.09
N LYS A 986 59.73 -1.86 17.80
CA LYS A 986 60.64 -2.55 16.85
C LYS A 986 60.83 -1.72 15.59
N LYS A 987 62.06 -1.25 15.50
CA LYS A 987 62.69 -0.68 14.29
C LYS A 987 62.66 -1.64 13.12
N GLY A 988 62.23 -1.12 11.98
CA GLY A 988 62.85 -1.33 10.67
C GLY A 988 62.57 -2.64 9.95
N SER A 989 61.67 -2.56 8.96
CA SER A 989 62.03 -2.95 7.60
C SER A 989 60.89 -2.62 6.62
N LYS A 990 61.26 -1.86 5.59
CA LYS A 990 60.36 -1.49 4.47
C LYS A 990 60.08 -2.75 3.63
N LYS A 991 58.81 -3.16 3.50
CA LYS A 991 58.32 -3.94 2.37
C LYS A 991 56.98 -3.37 1.93
N LYS A 992 56.86 -3.10 0.64
CA LYS A 992 55.66 -2.69 -0.05
C LYS A 992 54.57 -3.74 0.19
N VAL A 993 53.42 -3.29 0.55
CA VAL A 993 52.21 -4.11 0.54
C VAL A 993 51.13 -3.33 -0.18
N ASP A 994 50.52 -4.02 -1.14
CA ASP A 994 49.39 -3.60 -1.93
C ASP A 994 48.16 -3.24 -1.06
N LYS A 995 47.50 -2.22 -1.49
CA LYS A 995 46.21 -1.77 -0.91
C LYS A 995 45.06 -2.67 -1.37
N GLY A 996 44.68 -3.61 -0.52
CA GLY A 996 43.35 -4.23 -0.57
C GLY A 996 42.48 -3.58 0.48
N ALA A 997 41.57 -2.74 0.05
CA ALA A 997 40.63 -2.04 0.92
C ALA A 997 39.47 -2.97 1.30
N ASN A 998 39.40 -3.34 2.55
CA ASN A 998 38.19 -3.84 3.18
C ASN A 998 37.35 -2.63 3.61
N LYS A 999 36.28 -2.35 2.90
CA LYS A 999 35.17 -1.52 3.38
C LYS A 999 34.00 -2.43 3.70
N LEU A 1000 33.77 -2.64 4.98
CA LEU A 1000 32.43 -2.99 5.43
C LEU A 1000 31.55 -1.75 5.22
N GLY A 1001 30.74 -1.79 4.18
CA GLY A 1001 29.70 -0.81 3.92
C GLY A 1001 28.46 -1.19 4.69
N ALA A 1002 27.92 -0.22 5.38
CA ALA A 1002 26.58 -0.27 5.94
C ALA A 1002 25.57 -0.64 4.86
N ALA A 1003 24.72 -1.61 5.15
CA ALA A 1003 23.58 -1.96 4.31
C ALA A 1003 22.58 -0.82 4.39
N GLN A 1004 22.48 -0.04 3.32
CA GLN A 1004 21.33 0.82 3.09
C GLN A 1004 20.21 -0.05 2.56
N THR A 1005 19.18 -0.16 3.34
CA THR A 1005 17.88 -0.69 2.96
C THR A 1005 17.19 0.31 2.03
N ALA A 1006 16.89 -0.11 0.81
CA ALA A 1006 15.88 0.51 -0.03
C ALA A 1006 14.54 -0.19 0.19
#